data_68745f1b79b7801e452da43aa9f1cad9
#
_entry.id   68745f1b79b7801e452da43aa9f1cad9
#
_cell.length_a   1.000
_cell.length_b   1.000
_cell.length_c   1.000
_cell.angle_alpha   90.00
_cell.angle_beta   90.00
_cell.angle_gamma   90.00
#
_symmetry.space_group_name_H-M   'P 1'
#
loop_
_entity.id
_entity.type
_entity.pdbx_description
1 polymer ?
#
loop_
_entity_poly.entity_id
_entity_poly.type
_entity_poly.pdbx_seq_one_letter_code
_entity_poly.pdbx_strand_id
1 'polypeptide(L)'
;MFTPSITTTSDAGAGIGYSSIRVRGTDPSRINITANGIPVNDAESSQVFWTNMGDFASSVENMQIQRGVGTSTNGAGAFGATINMQTEKIGTKPYAGVDLSAGSYASHKETFRFGTGLIKNHWAFQGRLSHIASDGYVDRASTRLDSYFLQGGYFGENTVVKFITFNGKEKTYHAWNYPSVYEMELAGSRRYNSCGEYYDEAGNVHYYKDQSDFYHQQHYQLLLNQIITPTLKFNAALHYTKGFGYYEEYKSGRKLGEYGLVGAESAYFKTKTDLVRQKLMDNDFYGAVASFDYDNRQNLRATVGGGWNRYDGDHYGLVKWVKNTEHIADLQPNHRYYSNNGDKRDANIYGKVSYEFVKGLSAYVDLQYRHINYKMDGPTDDFNGTTQQVFDLEQKYDFFNPKAGLFYQINRNHSVYASYALAHKEPTRNDFEDNINTHLRAEQLNDWELGYKYQSEKFSAGVNFYYMAYRDQFVLTGEQNEIGEFIARNAGESYRRGVELQAAWSPVKWFRWDANATWSHNRAKDWTVTLDDGTAYNLGDTPLSFSPDFIFNNIFTFDYRGFRAALTSQYVGKQRLSNTGFDYYVSEEENGNHNVSMVLKRHFITNLDLAYTFRMKGVKRITAGCTFYNLFSAKYFNNGWTAPSYKKDGNGKVVAYTSSDRYETGYAVSAPFNVMGHLSFEF
;
A
#
# COMPACT_ATOMS: atom_id res chain seq x y z
N MET A 1 -11.62 4.62 0.94
CA MET A 1 -11.57 5.20 2.29
C MET A 1 -12.73 4.76 3.18
N PHE A 2 -13.96 4.71 2.73
CA PHE A 2 -15.15 4.49 3.59
C PHE A 2 -15.60 3.03 3.69
N THR A 3 -14.73 2.09 3.39
CA THR A 3 -14.92 0.66 3.68
C THR A 3 -14.58 0.40 5.15
N PRO A 4 -15.27 -0.52 5.86
CA PRO A 4 -14.93 -0.86 7.23
C PRO A 4 -13.47 -1.25 7.42
N SER A 5 -12.89 -0.89 8.56
CA SER A 5 -11.53 -1.28 8.99
C SER A 5 -10.38 -0.74 8.13
N ILE A 6 -10.59 0.32 7.34
CA ILE A 6 -9.54 0.91 6.50
C ILE A 6 -9.01 2.20 7.12
N THR A 7 -7.67 2.32 7.17
CA THR A 7 -6.93 3.56 7.40
C THR A 7 -5.99 3.84 6.26
N THR A 8 -5.65 5.11 6.02
CA THR A 8 -4.74 5.54 4.95
C THR A 8 -3.69 6.47 5.49
N THR A 9 -2.51 6.49 4.83
CA THR A 9 -1.41 7.38 5.13
C THR A 9 -1.04 8.24 3.93
N SER A 10 -0.36 9.35 4.14
CA SER A 10 0.17 10.23 3.09
C SER A 10 1.39 10.98 3.59
N ASP A 11 2.53 10.83 2.92
CA ASP A 11 3.79 11.48 3.31
C ASP A 11 3.77 12.98 2.99
N ALA A 12 3.24 13.34 1.83
CA ALA A 12 3.06 14.75 1.44
C ALA A 12 1.89 15.44 2.18
N GLY A 13 1.10 14.72 2.96
CA GLY A 13 0.03 15.21 3.83
C GLY A 13 -1.27 15.60 3.13
N ALA A 14 -1.31 15.73 1.81
CA ALA A 14 -2.47 16.16 1.02
C ALA A 14 -3.07 15.06 0.13
N GLY A 15 -2.61 13.81 0.24
CA GLY A 15 -3.13 12.64 -0.48
C GLY A 15 -2.61 12.45 -1.90
N ILE A 16 -1.80 13.38 -2.44
CA ILE A 16 -1.06 13.21 -3.70
C ILE A 16 0.40 12.93 -3.34
N GLY A 17 1.00 11.92 -3.96
CA GLY A 17 2.32 11.39 -3.62
C GLY A 17 2.23 10.05 -2.91
N TYR A 18 3.30 9.67 -2.19
CA TYR A 18 3.34 8.42 -1.45
C TYR A 18 2.18 8.31 -0.46
N SER A 19 1.44 7.23 -0.60
CA SER A 19 0.28 6.92 0.22
C SER A 19 0.13 5.41 0.37
N SER A 20 -0.41 4.96 1.48
CA SER A 20 -0.66 3.56 1.73
C SER A 20 -2.02 3.29 2.37
N ILE A 21 -2.44 2.01 2.33
CA ILE A 21 -3.71 1.55 2.87
C ILE A 21 -3.42 0.43 3.86
N ARG A 22 -4.07 0.47 5.03
CA ARG A 22 -4.10 -0.63 5.99
C ARG A 22 -5.53 -1.15 6.13
N VAL A 23 -5.68 -2.47 6.16
CA VAL A 23 -6.98 -3.13 6.33
C VAL A 23 -6.94 -3.94 7.62
N ARG A 24 -7.86 -3.70 8.56
CA ARG A 24 -7.85 -4.32 9.92
C ARG A 24 -6.50 -4.11 10.63
N GLY A 25 -5.79 -3.02 10.33
CA GLY A 25 -4.44 -2.74 10.84
C GLY A 25 -3.33 -3.60 10.26
N THR A 26 -3.58 -4.43 9.24
CA THR A 26 -2.51 -5.17 8.55
C THR A 26 -1.69 -4.23 7.68
N ASP A 27 -0.43 -4.54 7.57
CA ASP A 27 0.53 -3.82 6.75
C ASP A 27 0.21 -3.93 5.25
N PRO A 28 0.55 -2.93 4.40
CA PRO A 28 0.31 -2.97 2.95
C PRO A 28 0.88 -4.19 2.25
N SER A 29 2.01 -4.74 2.71
CA SER A 29 2.63 -5.96 2.14
C SER A 29 1.78 -7.22 2.31
N ARG A 30 0.71 -7.17 3.11
CA ARG A 30 -0.25 -8.25 3.35
C ARG A 30 -1.56 -8.06 2.60
N ILE A 31 -1.62 -7.04 1.74
CA ILE A 31 -2.78 -6.76 0.91
C ILE A 31 -2.48 -7.19 -0.53
N ASN A 32 -3.11 -8.26 -0.95
CA ASN A 32 -3.00 -8.72 -2.33
C ASN A 32 -3.81 -7.83 -3.27
N ILE A 33 -3.20 -7.32 -4.32
CA ILE A 33 -3.82 -6.41 -5.28
C ILE A 33 -3.73 -7.01 -6.68
N THR A 34 -4.85 -7.09 -7.38
CA THR A 34 -4.89 -7.56 -8.76
C THR A 34 -5.57 -6.56 -9.68
N ALA A 35 -5.10 -6.49 -10.92
CA ALA A 35 -5.75 -5.80 -12.02
C ALA A 35 -6.12 -6.81 -13.10
N ASN A 36 -7.42 -7.00 -13.36
CA ASN A 36 -7.93 -8.01 -14.30
C ASN A 36 -7.52 -9.46 -13.97
N GLY A 37 -7.33 -9.77 -12.68
CA GLY A 37 -6.87 -11.09 -12.21
C GLY A 37 -5.35 -11.29 -12.23
N ILE A 38 -4.58 -10.32 -12.71
CA ILE A 38 -3.12 -10.32 -12.74
C ILE A 38 -2.60 -9.62 -11.49
N PRO A 39 -1.63 -10.20 -10.74
CA PRO A 39 -1.03 -9.54 -9.57
C PRO A 39 -0.26 -8.28 -9.99
N VAL A 40 -0.43 -7.21 -9.23
CA VAL A 40 0.27 -5.93 -9.43
C VAL A 40 1.11 -5.50 -8.24
N ASN A 41 1.12 -6.30 -7.17
CA ASN A 41 2.09 -6.11 -6.08
C ASN A 41 3.50 -6.31 -6.63
N ASP A 42 4.42 -5.46 -6.21
CA ASP A 42 5.85 -5.70 -6.41
C ASP A 42 6.23 -7.06 -5.79
N ALA A 43 7.05 -7.84 -6.50
CA ALA A 43 7.32 -9.22 -6.13
C ALA A 43 8.24 -9.33 -4.90
N GLU A 44 9.10 -8.36 -4.65
CA GLU A 44 10.06 -8.36 -3.54
C GLU A 44 9.49 -7.71 -2.28
N SER A 45 8.84 -6.55 -2.39
CA SER A 45 8.23 -5.84 -1.25
C SER A 45 6.82 -6.31 -0.91
N SER A 46 6.17 -7.06 -1.80
CA SER A 46 4.78 -7.53 -1.67
C SER A 46 3.74 -6.40 -1.54
N GLN A 47 4.06 -5.17 -1.92
CA GLN A 47 3.14 -4.03 -1.83
C GLN A 47 2.97 -3.32 -3.18
N VAL A 48 1.99 -2.42 -3.27
CA VAL A 48 1.80 -1.54 -4.42
C VAL A 48 2.15 -0.12 -4.01
N PHE A 49 3.09 0.47 -4.74
CA PHE A 49 3.38 1.90 -4.67
C PHE A 49 2.42 2.62 -5.62
N TRP A 50 1.41 3.30 -5.07
CA TRP A 50 0.34 3.92 -5.85
C TRP A 50 0.81 5.06 -6.75
N THR A 51 1.95 5.68 -6.43
CA THR A 51 2.63 6.66 -7.28
C THR A 51 3.04 6.06 -8.63
N ASN A 52 3.44 4.78 -8.64
CA ASN A 52 3.83 4.05 -9.86
C ASN A 52 2.62 3.66 -10.74
N MET A 53 1.40 3.86 -10.24
CA MET A 53 0.15 3.62 -10.94
C MET A 53 -0.66 4.91 -11.10
N GLY A 54 0.00 6.00 -11.51
CA GLY A 54 -0.59 7.34 -11.63
C GLY A 54 -1.94 7.33 -12.33
N ASP A 55 -2.98 7.83 -11.65
CA ASP A 55 -4.37 7.89 -12.13
C ASP A 55 -4.99 6.56 -12.63
N PHE A 56 -4.43 5.41 -12.26
CA PHE A 56 -4.97 4.12 -12.68
C PHE A 56 -6.45 3.94 -12.26
N ALA A 57 -6.82 4.49 -11.09
CA ALA A 57 -8.18 4.45 -10.59
C ALA A 57 -9.22 5.05 -11.55
N SER A 58 -8.83 6.04 -12.37
CA SER A 58 -9.69 6.61 -13.42
C SER A 58 -9.98 5.64 -14.59
N SER A 59 -9.27 4.53 -14.67
CA SER A 59 -9.48 3.46 -15.67
C SER A 59 -10.08 2.19 -15.05
N VAL A 60 -10.51 2.24 -13.79
CA VAL A 60 -11.11 1.12 -13.06
C VAL A 60 -12.63 1.27 -13.02
N GLU A 61 -13.36 0.29 -13.58
CA GLU A 61 -14.83 0.25 -13.52
C GLU A 61 -15.35 -0.32 -12.21
N ASN A 62 -14.64 -1.34 -11.68
CA ASN A 62 -15.05 -2.04 -10.48
C ASN A 62 -13.85 -2.35 -9.58
N MET A 63 -13.99 -2.06 -8.31
CA MET A 63 -13.03 -2.42 -7.28
C MET A 63 -13.74 -3.21 -6.19
N GLN A 64 -13.29 -4.44 -5.97
CA GLN A 64 -13.77 -5.28 -4.89
C GLN A 64 -12.70 -5.37 -3.80
N ILE A 65 -13.06 -5.01 -2.58
CA ILE A 65 -12.20 -5.12 -1.41
C ILE A 65 -12.73 -6.25 -0.54
N GLN A 66 -11.93 -7.30 -0.39
CA GLN A 66 -12.19 -8.41 0.51
C GLN A 66 -11.25 -8.29 1.71
N ARG A 67 -11.80 -8.22 2.90
CA ARG A 67 -11.07 -8.23 4.17
C ARG A 67 -10.86 -9.68 4.60
N GLY A 68 -9.73 -9.96 5.29
CA GLY A 68 -9.33 -11.33 5.62
C GLY A 68 -8.80 -12.10 4.41
N VAL A 69 -8.62 -13.40 4.58
CA VAL A 69 -8.08 -14.28 3.53
C VAL A 69 -9.10 -14.47 2.41
N GLY A 70 -8.76 -13.97 1.25
CA GLY A 70 -9.58 -14.13 0.04
C GLY A 70 -9.56 -15.56 -0.52
N THR A 71 -10.50 -15.86 -1.47
CA THR A 71 -10.48 -17.11 -2.22
C THR A 71 -9.29 -17.14 -3.19
N SER A 72 -8.84 -18.35 -3.59
CA SER A 72 -7.68 -18.53 -4.47
C SER A 72 -7.86 -17.94 -5.86
N THR A 73 -9.11 -17.73 -6.30
CA THR A 73 -9.45 -16.99 -7.52
C THR A 73 -9.07 -15.50 -7.49
N ASN A 74 -8.77 -14.96 -6.30
CA ASN A 74 -8.33 -13.59 -6.12
C ASN A 74 -6.79 -13.41 -6.27
N GLY A 75 -6.07 -14.46 -6.60
CA GLY A 75 -4.62 -14.46 -6.77
C GLY A 75 -3.89 -15.28 -5.71
N ALA A 76 -2.66 -15.67 -6.03
CA ALA A 76 -1.82 -16.52 -5.19
C ALA A 76 -1.44 -15.88 -3.84
N GLY A 77 -1.31 -14.55 -3.81
CA GLY A 77 -0.89 -13.77 -2.64
C GLY A 77 -2.04 -13.38 -1.68
N ALA A 78 -3.25 -13.93 -1.82
CA ALA A 78 -4.36 -13.61 -0.91
C ALA A 78 -4.02 -13.96 0.54
N PHE A 79 -3.89 -12.96 1.42
CA PHE A 79 -3.46 -13.12 2.82
C PHE A 79 -4.32 -12.27 3.77
N GLY A 80 -3.89 -11.07 4.17
CA GLY A 80 -4.60 -10.22 5.13
C GLY A 80 -5.82 -9.49 4.56
N ALA A 81 -5.77 -9.13 3.28
CA ALA A 81 -6.87 -8.57 2.50
C ALA A 81 -6.59 -8.73 1.00
N THR A 82 -7.61 -8.53 0.18
CA THR A 82 -7.48 -8.51 -1.28
C THR A 82 -8.24 -7.35 -1.89
N ILE A 83 -7.61 -6.66 -2.85
CA ILE A 83 -8.22 -5.61 -3.68
C ILE A 83 -8.17 -6.10 -5.13
N ASN A 84 -9.33 -6.41 -5.70
CA ASN A 84 -9.45 -6.80 -7.10
C ASN A 84 -9.98 -5.62 -7.90
N MET A 85 -9.21 -5.16 -8.86
CA MET A 85 -9.57 -4.09 -9.78
C MET A 85 -9.88 -4.65 -11.15
N GLN A 86 -10.99 -4.22 -11.73
CA GLN A 86 -11.34 -4.51 -13.11
C GLN A 86 -11.32 -3.22 -13.91
N THR A 87 -10.55 -3.20 -14.98
CA THR A 87 -10.50 -2.05 -15.88
C THR A 87 -11.82 -1.84 -16.60
N GLU A 88 -12.05 -0.61 -17.05
CA GLU A 88 -13.28 -0.20 -17.74
C GLU A 88 -13.59 -1.14 -18.92
N LYS A 89 -14.87 -1.42 -19.08
CA LYS A 89 -15.37 -2.06 -20.31
C LYS A 89 -15.24 -1.10 -21.48
N ILE A 90 -14.84 -1.63 -22.62
CA ILE A 90 -14.76 -0.82 -23.83
C ILE A 90 -16.19 -0.45 -24.27
N GLY A 91 -16.43 0.86 -24.41
CA GLY A 91 -17.74 1.39 -24.79
C GLY A 91 -18.14 1.00 -26.22
N THR A 92 -19.43 0.80 -26.46
CA THR A 92 -19.98 0.48 -27.80
C THR A 92 -20.15 1.72 -28.70
N LYS A 93 -20.16 2.93 -28.12
CA LYS A 93 -20.29 4.20 -28.83
C LYS A 93 -19.01 5.01 -28.75
N PRO A 94 -18.66 5.77 -29.79
CA PRO A 94 -17.50 6.67 -29.72
C PRO A 94 -17.73 7.77 -28.69
N TYR A 95 -16.67 8.19 -28.02
CA TYR A 95 -16.67 9.28 -27.07
C TYR A 95 -15.29 9.94 -26.97
N ALA A 96 -15.30 11.18 -26.52
CA ALA A 96 -14.12 11.88 -26.03
C ALA A 96 -14.48 12.58 -24.72
N GLY A 97 -13.49 12.77 -23.84
CA GLY A 97 -13.71 13.46 -22.57
C GLY A 97 -12.44 14.17 -22.09
N VAL A 98 -12.64 15.27 -21.37
CA VAL A 98 -11.59 16.04 -20.71
C VAL A 98 -12.01 16.26 -19.27
N ASP A 99 -11.12 15.91 -18.33
CA ASP A 99 -11.33 16.16 -16.91
C ASP A 99 -10.18 17.03 -16.40
N LEU A 100 -10.52 18.15 -15.78
CA LEU A 100 -9.59 19.12 -15.23
C LEU A 100 -9.85 19.30 -13.74
N SER A 101 -8.80 19.34 -12.92
CA SER A 101 -8.92 19.66 -11.51
C SER A 101 -7.78 20.59 -11.09
N ALA A 102 -8.08 21.51 -10.16
CA ALA A 102 -7.08 22.39 -9.57
C ALA A 102 -7.46 22.71 -8.12
N GLY A 103 -6.46 22.90 -7.26
CA GLY A 103 -6.74 23.14 -5.84
C GLY A 103 -5.56 23.58 -5.00
N SER A 104 -5.68 23.36 -3.70
CA SER A 104 -4.67 23.74 -2.71
C SER A 104 -3.32 23.08 -3.01
N TYR A 105 -2.22 23.71 -2.56
CA TYR A 105 -0.84 23.23 -2.73
C TYR A 105 -0.43 23.07 -4.20
N ALA A 106 -0.87 24.00 -5.06
CA ALA A 106 -0.67 23.95 -6.51
C ALA A 106 -1.09 22.60 -7.14
N SER A 107 -1.98 21.86 -6.45
CA SER A 107 -2.43 20.55 -6.96
C SER A 107 -3.29 20.74 -8.19
N HIS A 108 -2.99 19.98 -9.24
CA HIS A 108 -3.77 19.96 -10.46
C HIS A 108 -3.73 18.58 -11.13
N LYS A 109 -4.75 18.31 -11.94
CA LYS A 109 -4.89 17.08 -12.72
C LYS A 109 -5.55 17.42 -14.06
N GLU A 110 -4.98 16.94 -15.14
CA GLU A 110 -5.51 16.98 -16.50
C GLU A 110 -5.64 15.56 -17.03
N THR A 111 -6.82 15.21 -17.50
CA THR A 111 -7.08 13.88 -18.07
C THR A 111 -7.81 14.01 -19.38
N PHE A 112 -7.31 13.35 -20.42
CA PHE A 112 -7.98 13.18 -21.69
C PHE A 112 -8.37 11.71 -21.88
N ARG A 113 -9.63 11.47 -22.26
CA ARG A 113 -10.20 10.13 -22.49
C ARG A 113 -10.82 10.05 -23.87
N PHE A 114 -10.69 8.91 -24.53
CA PHE A 114 -11.30 8.66 -25.83
C PHE A 114 -11.66 7.19 -26.02
N GLY A 115 -12.63 6.94 -26.91
CA GLY A 115 -13.01 5.59 -27.32
C GLY A 115 -13.64 5.62 -28.71
N THR A 116 -13.35 4.57 -29.49
CA THR A 116 -13.84 4.46 -30.87
C THR A 116 -15.26 3.94 -30.98
N GLY A 117 -15.80 3.33 -29.90
CA GLY A 117 -16.96 2.45 -30.01
C GLY A 117 -16.64 1.18 -30.80
N LEU A 118 -17.67 0.39 -31.09
CA LEU A 118 -17.50 -0.83 -31.87
C LEU A 118 -17.30 -0.52 -33.37
N ILE A 119 -16.17 -0.96 -33.91
CA ILE A 119 -15.82 -0.92 -35.33
C ILE A 119 -16.18 -2.29 -35.93
N LYS A 120 -16.99 -2.30 -36.98
CA LYS A 120 -17.48 -3.54 -37.66
C LYS A 120 -18.03 -4.58 -36.65
N ASN A 121 -18.68 -4.13 -35.58
CA ASN A 121 -19.29 -4.94 -34.51
C ASN A 121 -18.34 -5.84 -33.70
N HIS A 122 -17.03 -5.79 -33.92
CA HIS A 122 -16.08 -6.70 -33.28
C HIS A 122 -14.89 -6.01 -32.62
N TRP A 123 -14.43 -4.89 -33.16
CA TRP A 123 -13.22 -4.23 -32.65
C TRP A 123 -13.56 -2.95 -31.92
N ALA A 124 -12.90 -2.69 -30.82
CA ALA A 124 -13.00 -1.40 -30.16
C ALA A 124 -11.69 -1.05 -29.45
N PHE A 125 -11.42 0.25 -29.36
CA PHE A 125 -10.24 0.82 -28.74
C PHE A 125 -10.64 1.97 -27.83
N GLN A 126 -9.97 2.12 -26.71
CA GLN A 126 -10.11 3.29 -25.84
C GLN A 126 -8.81 3.60 -25.13
N GLY A 127 -8.69 4.83 -24.67
CA GLY A 127 -7.51 5.27 -23.95
C GLY A 127 -7.74 6.48 -23.07
N ARG A 128 -6.77 6.68 -22.20
CA ARG A 128 -6.65 7.79 -21.26
C ARG A 128 -5.19 8.26 -21.21
N LEU A 129 -5.01 9.58 -21.21
CA LEU A 129 -3.74 10.24 -20.90
C LEU A 129 -4.00 11.12 -19.68
N SER A 130 -3.08 11.10 -18.71
CA SER A 130 -3.27 11.85 -17.46
C SER A 130 -1.96 12.43 -16.94
N HIS A 131 -2.05 13.67 -16.46
CA HIS A 131 -1.00 14.34 -15.69
C HIS A 131 -1.56 14.76 -14.33
N ILE A 132 -0.79 14.55 -13.27
CA ILE A 132 -1.10 15.00 -11.91
C ILE A 132 0.15 15.65 -11.33
N ALA A 133 0.00 16.82 -10.71
CA ALA A 133 1.07 17.44 -9.96
C ALA A 133 0.54 18.08 -8.67
N SER A 134 1.42 18.20 -7.67
CA SER A 134 1.16 18.87 -6.40
C SER A 134 2.48 19.26 -5.75
N ASP A 135 2.49 20.39 -5.01
CA ASP A 135 3.63 20.76 -4.15
C ASP A 135 3.58 20.08 -2.77
N GLY A 136 2.45 19.41 -2.45
CA GLY A 136 2.22 18.79 -1.15
C GLY A 136 1.93 19.81 -0.03
N TYR A 137 1.38 19.30 1.09
CA TYR A 137 1.25 20.13 2.30
C TYR A 137 2.57 20.25 3.05
N VAL A 138 3.35 19.18 3.12
CA VAL A 138 4.71 19.13 3.69
C VAL A 138 5.65 19.95 2.81
N ASP A 139 6.59 20.68 3.39
CA ASP A 139 7.49 21.55 2.63
C ASP A 139 8.34 20.72 1.65
N ARG A 140 8.46 21.18 0.40
CA ARG A 140 9.17 20.53 -0.71
C ARG A 140 8.63 19.16 -1.16
N ALA A 141 7.57 18.62 -0.56
CA ALA A 141 6.99 17.30 -0.88
C ALA A 141 6.24 17.31 -2.23
N SER A 142 6.90 17.80 -3.27
CA SER A 142 6.33 17.90 -4.61
C SER A 142 6.22 16.54 -5.27
N THR A 143 5.14 16.31 -6.01
CA THR A 143 4.88 15.08 -6.76
C THR A 143 4.45 15.42 -8.17
N ARG A 144 4.96 14.68 -9.18
CA ARG A 144 4.54 14.73 -10.57
C ARG A 144 4.34 13.31 -11.08
N LEU A 145 3.14 13.03 -11.62
CA LEU A 145 2.74 11.72 -12.12
C LEU A 145 2.23 11.87 -13.54
N ASP A 146 2.88 11.20 -14.48
CA ASP A 146 2.43 11.09 -15.87
C ASP A 146 1.97 9.65 -16.14
N SER A 147 0.84 9.47 -16.79
CA SER A 147 0.34 8.14 -17.08
C SER A 147 -0.48 8.06 -18.35
N TYR A 148 -0.45 6.90 -18.96
CA TYR A 148 -1.42 6.51 -19.98
C TYR A 148 -2.08 5.17 -19.62
N PHE A 149 -3.26 4.95 -20.16
CA PHE A 149 -3.96 3.69 -20.18
C PHE A 149 -4.54 3.50 -21.58
N LEU A 150 -4.19 2.42 -22.25
CA LEU A 150 -4.69 2.08 -23.58
C LEU A 150 -5.19 0.65 -23.57
N GLN A 151 -6.35 0.41 -24.14
CA GLN A 151 -6.85 -0.93 -24.36
C GLN A 151 -7.54 -1.05 -25.70
N GLY A 152 -7.40 -2.22 -26.29
CA GLY A 152 -8.11 -2.60 -27.52
C GLY A 152 -8.52 -4.07 -27.45
N GLY A 153 -9.56 -4.44 -28.17
CA GLY A 153 -10.02 -5.80 -28.12
C GLY A 153 -10.86 -6.23 -29.30
N TYR A 154 -10.89 -7.55 -29.48
CA TYR A 154 -11.81 -8.27 -30.35
C TYR A 154 -12.95 -8.87 -29.51
N PHE A 155 -14.17 -8.67 -29.94
CA PHE A 155 -15.40 -9.09 -29.29
C PHE A 155 -16.21 -9.96 -30.26
N GLY A 156 -16.01 -11.28 -30.16
CA GLY A 156 -16.84 -12.28 -30.86
C GLY A 156 -17.97 -12.79 -29.96
N GLU A 157 -18.79 -13.66 -30.49
CA GLU A 157 -19.92 -14.26 -29.74
C GLU A 157 -19.45 -15.11 -28.55
N ASN A 158 -18.39 -15.90 -28.74
CA ASN A 158 -17.85 -16.81 -27.73
C ASN A 158 -16.44 -16.46 -27.30
N THR A 159 -15.77 -15.52 -27.97
CA THR A 159 -14.36 -15.20 -27.77
C THR A 159 -14.17 -13.73 -27.58
N VAL A 160 -13.51 -13.34 -26.48
CA VAL A 160 -13.05 -11.99 -26.25
C VAL A 160 -11.54 -12.02 -26.06
N VAL A 161 -10.82 -11.23 -26.85
CA VAL A 161 -9.38 -11.01 -26.69
C VAL A 161 -9.17 -9.53 -26.44
N LYS A 162 -8.46 -9.19 -25.36
CA LYS A 162 -8.11 -7.79 -25.04
C LYS A 162 -6.60 -7.65 -24.88
N PHE A 163 -6.05 -6.60 -25.45
CA PHE A 163 -4.73 -6.12 -25.11
C PHE A 163 -4.87 -4.81 -24.31
N ILE A 164 -4.16 -4.74 -23.18
CA ILE A 164 -4.18 -3.60 -22.28
C ILE A 164 -2.73 -3.21 -22.02
N THR A 165 -2.43 -1.93 -22.12
CA THR A 165 -1.15 -1.37 -21.67
C THR A 165 -1.39 -0.09 -20.89
N PHE A 166 -0.66 0.04 -19.80
CA PHE A 166 -0.69 1.26 -18.98
C PHE A 166 0.68 1.48 -18.33
N ASN A 167 0.92 2.72 -17.97
CA ASN A 167 2.13 3.08 -17.26
C ASN A 167 1.86 4.07 -16.13
N GLY A 168 2.85 4.18 -15.23
CA GLY A 168 3.03 5.30 -14.34
C GLY A 168 4.49 5.75 -14.39
N LYS A 169 4.69 7.04 -14.53
CA LYS A 169 5.98 7.71 -14.38
C LYS A 169 5.85 8.73 -13.29
N GLU A 170 6.71 8.64 -12.28
CA GLU A 170 6.72 9.56 -11.16
C GLU A 170 8.03 10.31 -11.04
N LYS A 171 7.95 11.52 -10.44
CA LYS A 171 9.04 12.18 -9.75
C LYS A 171 8.47 12.78 -8.46
N THR A 172 8.92 12.27 -7.30
CA THR A 172 8.41 12.65 -5.98
C THR A 172 9.56 13.06 -5.07
N TYR A 173 9.52 14.27 -4.53
CA TYR A 173 10.49 14.72 -3.53
C TYR A 173 10.24 14.00 -2.20
N HIS A 174 11.30 13.57 -1.51
CA HIS A 174 11.22 12.79 -0.29
C HIS A 174 10.58 13.56 0.86
N ALA A 175 9.69 12.88 1.61
CA ALA A 175 9.04 13.42 2.80
C ALA A 175 8.85 12.35 3.89
N TRP A 176 9.65 11.28 3.86
CA TRP A 176 9.50 10.09 4.72
C TRP A 176 10.26 10.12 6.05
N ASN A 177 11.15 11.09 6.30
CA ASN A 177 11.90 11.17 7.55
C ASN A 177 11.02 11.41 8.77
N TYR A 178 9.83 12.00 8.59
CA TYR A 178 8.87 12.36 9.62
C TYR A 178 9.53 13.01 10.84
N PRO A 179 9.59 14.34 10.90
CA PRO A 179 10.21 15.05 12.00
C PRO A 179 9.47 14.85 13.32
N SER A 180 10.19 14.97 14.42
CA SER A 180 9.60 15.05 15.76
C SER A 180 8.78 16.34 15.94
N VAL A 181 7.92 16.37 16.95
CA VAL A 181 7.16 17.60 17.30
C VAL A 181 8.12 18.74 17.65
N TYR A 182 9.21 18.44 18.33
CA TYR A 182 10.22 19.44 18.71
C TYR A 182 10.93 20.03 17.48
N GLU A 183 11.34 19.22 16.51
CA GLU A 183 11.93 19.71 15.25
C GLU A 183 10.95 20.61 14.50
N MET A 184 9.64 20.27 14.49
CA MET A 184 8.60 21.13 13.92
C MET A 184 8.47 22.46 14.66
N GLU A 185 8.57 22.45 15.99
CA GLU A 185 8.52 23.67 16.85
C GLU A 185 9.78 24.51 16.65
N LEU A 186 10.96 23.91 16.62
CA LEU A 186 12.22 24.58 16.35
C LEU A 186 12.26 25.26 14.98
N ALA A 187 11.73 24.56 13.95
CA ALA A 187 11.59 25.08 12.60
C ALA A 187 10.46 26.14 12.48
N GLY A 188 9.64 26.33 13.53
CA GLY A 188 8.48 27.21 13.52
C GLY A 188 7.38 26.77 12.53
N SER A 189 7.42 25.52 12.05
CA SER A 189 6.52 25.03 10.99
C SER A 189 6.15 23.56 11.19
N ARG A 190 4.84 23.30 11.27
CA ARG A 190 4.32 21.94 11.21
C ARG A 190 4.58 21.23 9.85
N ARG A 191 4.92 22.01 8.83
CA ARG A 191 5.21 21.53 7.47
C ARG A 191 6.68 21.15 7.27
N TYR A 192 7.52 21.31 8.30
CA TYR A 192 8.95 21.03 8.23
C TYR A 192 9.24 19.65 7.66
N ASN A 193 10.25 19.59 6.79
CA ASN A 193 10.73 18.37 6.15
C ASN A 193 12.27 18.38 6.17
N SER A 194 12.88 17.44 6.83
CA SER A 194 14.34 17.32 6.93
C SER A 194 14.99 16.62 5.74
N CYS A 195 14.19 16.03 4.82
CA CYS A 195 14.75 15.37 3.65
C CYS A 195 15.55 16.36 2.79
N GLY A 196 16.77 15.97 2.43
CA GLY A 196 17.68 16.79 1.62
C GLY A 196 18.35 17.93 2.36
N GLU A 197 18.16 18.06 3.69
CA GLU A 197 18.79 19.11 4.50
C GLU A 197 20.28 18.85 4.65
N TYR A 198 21.08 19.92 4.47
CA TYR A 198 22.51 19.93 4.76
C TYR A 198 22.97 21.35 5.17
N TYR A 199 24.16 21.41 5.76
CA TYR A 199 24.74 22.64 6.26
C TYR A 199 25.99 23.03 5.46
N ASP A 200 26.14 24.30 5.14
CA ASP A 200 27.38 24.82 4.58
C ASP A 200 28.45 25.02 5.68
N GLU A 201 29.65 25.45 5.29
CA GLU A 201 30.77 25.68 6.21
C GLU A 201 30.49 26.83 7.23
N ALA A 202 29.57 27.73 6.92
CA ALA A 202 29.12 28.79 7.79
C ALA A 202 27.97 28.37 8.75
N GLY A 203 27.48 27.13 8.60
CA GLY A 203 26.35 26.59 9.37
C GLY A 203 24.98 27.00 8.85
N ASN A 204 24.88 27.55 7.64
CA ASN A 204 23.58 27.85 7.04
C ASN A 204 22.91 26.59 6.51
N VAL A 205 21.59 26.50 6.71
CA VAL A 205 20.76 25.41 6.23
C VAL A 205 20.51 25.51 4.74
N HIS A 206 20.72 24.42 4.03
CA HIS A 206 20.40 24.24 2.62
C HIS A 206 19.58 22.97 2.39
N TYR A 207 18.92 22.88 1.24
CA TYR A 207 18.15 21.70 0.86
C TYR A 207 18.52 21.24 -0.55
N TYR A 208 18.87 19.97 -0.68
CA TYR A 208 19.18 19.39 -1.97
C TYR A 208 17.92 19.31 -2.83
N LYS A 209 17.97 19.94 -4.01
CA LYS A 209 16.77 20.12 -4.86
C LYS A 209 16.27 18.84 -5.52
N ASP A 210 17.17 17.87 -5.75
CA ASP A 210 16.87 16.60 -6.40
C ASP A 210 16.80 15.42 -5.41
N GLN A 211 16.52 15.69 -4.12
CA GLN A 211 16.20 14.69 -3.09
C GLN A 211 14.87 14.01 -3.43
N SER A 212 14.85 13.14 -4.44
CA SER A 212 13.61 12.65 -5.03
C SER A 212 13.73 11.24 -5.57
N ASP A 213 12.57 10.56 -5.58
CA ASP A 213 12.35 9.36 -6.37
C ASP A 213 12.01 9.72 -7.80
N PHE A 214 12.48 8.88 -8.68
CA PHE A 214 12.06 8.77 -10.06
C PHE A 214 11.80 7.31 -10.37
N TYR A 215 10.57 6.95 -10.73
CA TYR A 215 10.25 5.59 -11.16
C TYR A 215 9.32 5.59 -12.37
N HIS A 216 9.58 4.66 -13.28
CA HIS A 216 8.77 4.43 -14.47
C HIS A 216 8.42 2.95 -14.56
N GLN A 217 7.13 2.64 -14.48
CA GLN A 217 6.60 1.29 -14.57
C GLN A 217 5.66 1.17 -15.77
N GLN A 218 5.86 0.14 -16.60
CA GLN A 218 5.04 -0.15 -17.78
C GLN A 218 4.44 -1.54 -17.67
N HIS A 219 3.15 -1.66 -17.89
CA HIS A 219 2.41 -2.90 -17.83
C HIS A 219 1.82 -3.25 -19.19
N TYR A 220 1.90 -4.52 -19.54
CA TYR A 220 1.31 -5.12 -20.74
C TYR A 220 0.52 -6.35 -20.35
N GLN A 221 -0.74 -6.45 -20.77
CA GLN A 221 -1.64 -7.55 -20.45
C GLN A 221 -2.34 -8.03 -21.72
N LEU A 222 -2.33 -9.33 -21.98
CA LEU A 222 -3.12 -9.95 -23.03
C LEU A 222 -4.13 -10.91 -22.38
N LEU A 223 -5.41 -10.60 -22.49
CA LEU A 223 -6.51 -11.32 -21.85
C LEU A 223 -7.31 -12.09 -22.89
N LEU A 224 -7.60 -13.36 -22.60
CA LEU A 224 -8.49 -14.21 -23.38
C LEU A 224 -9.64 -14.68 -22.48
N ASN A 225 -10.87 -14.46 -22.95
CA ASN A 225 -12.06 -15.09 -22.39
C ASN A 225 -12.74 -15.90 -23.50
N GLN A 226 -12.88 -17.21 -23.29
CA GLN A 226 -13.46 -18.13 -24.24
C GLN A 226 -14.63 -18.89 -23.63
N ILE A 227 -15.81 -18.77 -24.20
CA ILE A 227 -16.95 -19.65 -23.91
C ILE A 227 -16.77 -20.92 -24.72
N ILE A 228 -16.46 -22.05 -24.05
CA ILE A 228 -16.29 -23.37 -24.71
C ILE A 228 -17.66 -24.01 -24.90
N THR A 229 -18.45 -24.01 -23.83
CA THR A 229 -19.85 -24.46 -23.85
C THR A 229 -20.68 -23.46 -22.99
N PRO A 230 -22.03 -23.54 -23.05
CA PRO A 230 -22.85 -22.69 -22.17
C PRO A 230 -22.56 -22.82 -20.66
N THR A 231 -21.91 -23.92 -20.24
CA THR A 231 -21.59 -24.22 -18.83
C THR A 231 -20.09 -24.19 -18.54
N LEU A 232 -19.21 -24.08 -19.55
CA LEU A 232 -17.76 -24.11 -19.38
C LEU A 232 -17.10 -22.91 -20.07
N LYS A 233 -16.32 -22.16 -19.31
CA LYS A 233 -15.52 -21.04 -19.80
C LYS A 233 -14.04 -21.27 -19.52
N PHE A 234 -13.19 -20.76 -20.39
CA PHE A 234 -11.76 -20.68 -20.22
C PHE A 234 -11.33 -19.22 -20.16
N ASN A 235 -10.53 -18.85 -19.18
CA ASN A 235 -9.93 -17.53 -19.06
C ASN A 235 -8.42 -17.71 -18.99
N ALA A 236 -7.68 -16.85 -19.70
CA ALA A 236 -6.23 -16.82 -19.62
C ALA A 236 -5.73 -15.38 -19.72
N ALA A 237 -4.61 -15.09 -19.06
CA ALA A 237 -3.93 -13.83 -19.20
C ALA A 237 -2.42 -14.05 -19.23
N LEU A 238 -1.75 -13.34 -20.14
CA LEU A 238 -0.31 -13.16 -20.15
C LEU A 238 -0.01 -11.73 -19.68
N HIS A 239 1.05 -11.56 -18.94
CA HIS A 239 1.46 -10.22 -18.50
C HIS A 239 2.97 -10.05 -18.53
N TYR A 240 3.37 -8.80 -18.72
CA TYR A 240 4.74 -8.33 -18.60
C TYR A 240 4.74 -6.94 -17.99
N THR A 241 5.59 -6.71 -17.00
CA THR A 241 5.81 -5.41 -16.38
C THR A 241 7.30 -5.09 -16.39
N LYS A 242 7.66 -3.93 -16.94
CA LYS A 242 9.01 -3.36 -16.86
C LYS A 242 9.02 -2.23 -15.86
N GLY A 243 9.92 -2.30 -14.89
CA GLY A 243 10.17 -1.22 -13.94
C GLY A 243 11.62 -0.73 -14.05
N PHE A 244 11.80 0.57 -13.98
CA PHE A 244 13.11 1.21 -13.86
C PHE A 244 12.98 2.50 -13.06
N GLY A 245 13.84 2.68 -12.08
CA GLY A 245 13.88 3.91 -11.32
C GLY A 245 15.03 4.01 -10.35
N TYR A 246 15.08 5.14 -9.69
CA TYR A 246 16.07 5.43 -8.66
C TYR A 246 15.50 6.44 -7.67
N TYR A 247 16.04 6.42 -6.46
CA TYR A 247 15.97 7.59 -5.61
C TYR A 247 17.35 8.21 -5.45
N GLU A 248 17.40 9.55 -5.42
CA GLU A 248 18.60 10.35 -5.33
C GLU A 248 18.64 11.09 -3.99
N GLU A 249 19.77 11.05 -3.33
CA GLU A 249 19.96 11.63 -2.01
C GLU A 249 21.30 12.34 -1.88
N TYR A 250 21.28 13.52 -1.24
CA TYR A 250 22.47 14.12 -0.65
C TYR A 250 22.72 13.49 0.72
N LYS A 251 23.91 13.01 0.95
CA LYS A 251 24.36 12.41 2.22
C LYS A 251 25.57 13.16 2.76
N SER A 252 25.44 13.73 3.95
CA SER A 252 26.52 14.42 4.64
C SER A 252 27.39 13.46 5.45
N GLY A 253 28.69 13.74 5.52
CA GLY A 253 29.60 13.11 6.43
C GLY A 253 29.78 11.60 6.27
N ARG A 254 29.65 11.07 5.04
CA ARG A 254 29.80 9.62 4.78
C ARG A 254 31.26 9.24 4.57
N LYS A 255 31.64 8.02 4.99
CA LYS A 255 33.02 7.52 4.89
C LYS A 255 33.35 7.12 3.46
N LEU A 256 34.55 7.44 2.98
CA LEU A 256 35.02 7.07 1.64
C LEU A 256 35.00 5.54 1.42
N GLY A 257 35.40 4.79 2.44
CA GLY A 257 35.42 3.32 2.38
C GLY A 257 34.01 2.67 2.30
N GLU A 258 32.99 3.31 2.83
CA GLU A 258 31.62 2.84 2.76
C GLU A 258 31.09 2.74 1.33
N TYR A 259 31.56 3.63 0.47
CA TYR A 259 31.18 3.67 -0.94
C TYR A 259 32.26 3.07 -1.87
N GLY A 260 33.27 2.38 -1.32
CA GLY A 260 34.35 1.81 -2.12
C GLY A 260 35.18 2.84 -2.90
N LEU A 261 35.12 4.11 -2.50
CA LEU A 261 35.87 5.22 -3.15
C LEU A 261 37.37 5.12 -2.84
N VAL A 262 37.74 4.40 -1.80
CA VAL A 262 39.13 4.04 -1.47
C VAL A 262 39.18 2.59 -0.99
N GLY A 263 40.34 1.93 -1.19
CA GLY A 263 40.50 0.54 -0.76
C GLY A 263 40.46 0.36 0.77
N ALA A 264 40.13 -0.85 1.23
CA ALA A 264 40.00 -1.18 2.67
C ALA A 264 41.25 -0.89 3.50
N GLU A 265 42.43 -1.04 2.92
CA GLU A 265 43.74 -0.77 3.56
C GLU A 265 44.17 0.70 3.50
N SER A 266 43.34 1.58 2.88
CA SER A 266 43.67 3.00 2.77
C SER A 266 43.64 3.70 4.11
N ALA A 267 44.64 4.55 4.40
CA ALA A 267 44.62 5.45 5.55
C ALA A 267 43.39 6.39 5.57
N TYR A 268 42.79 6.61 4.42
CA TYR A 268 41.63 7.47 4.21
C TYR A 268 40.27 6.74 4.25
N PHE A 269 40.25 5.45 4.55
CA PHE A 269 39.05 4.61 4.58
C PHE A 269 37.92 5.22 5.43
N LYS A 270 38.28 5.81 6.58
CA LYS A 270 37.35 6.44 7.53
C LYS A 270 37.16 7.95 7.31
N THR A 271 37.84 8.53 6.30
CA THR A 271 37.70 9.95 5.98
C THR A 271 36.28 10.24 5.52
N LYS A 272 35.73 11.31 6.05
CA LYS A 272 34.32 11.71 5.75
C LYS A 272 34.27 12.71 4.62
N THR A 273 33.26 12.59 3.81
CA THR A 273 32.89 13.54 2.74
C THR A 273 31.38 13.64 2.62
N ASP A 274 30.91 14.71 1.99
CA ASP A 274 29.54 14.77 1.50
C ASP A 274 29.48 14.22 0.08
N LEU A 275 28.39 13.57 -0.27
CA LEU A 275 28.21 13.00 -1.58
C LEU A 275 26.72 12.98 -2.00
N VAL A 276 26.50 12.83 -3.30
CA VAL A 276 25.18 12.50 -3.87
C VAL A 276 25.20 11.08 -4.35
N ARG A 277 24.24 10.26 -3.91
CA ARG A 277 24.07 8.89 -4.36
C ARG A 277 22.73 8.67 -5.03
N GLN A 278 22.68 7.70 -5.91
CA GLN A 278 21.44 7.09 -6.39
C GLN A 278 21.42 5.62 -5.99
N LYS A 279 20.27 5.13 -5.56
CA LYS A 279 19.98 3.69 -5.47
C LYS A 279 18.96 3.37 -6.56
N LEU A 280 19.29 2.40 -7.41
CA LEU A 280 18.55 2.09 -8.63
C LEU A 280 17.97 0.70 -8.56
N MET A 281 16.83 0.54 -9.21
CA MET A 281 16.19 -0.73 -9.47
C MET A 281 15.83 -0.81 -10.96
N ASP A 282 16.18 -1.95 -11.59
CA ASP A 282 15.83 -2.28 -12.97
C ASP A 282 15.24 -3.69 -12.97
N ASN A 283 13.95 -3.82 -13.22
CA ASN A 283 13.26 -5.08 -13.02
C ASN A 283 12.30 -5.45 -14.15
N ASP A 284 12.17 -6.76 -14.32
CA ASP A 284 11.25 -7.43 -15.21
C ASP A 284 10.34 -8.39 -14.42
N PHE A 285 9.03 -8.25 -14.57
CA PHE A 285 8.05 -9.14 -13.97
C PHE A 285 7.08 -9.65 -15.02
N TYR A 286 7.01 -10.96 -15.21
CA TYR A 286 6.18 -11.56 -16.25
C TYR A 286 5.62 -12.90 -15.84
N GLY A 287 4.54 -13.30 -16.52
CA GLY A 287 3.90 -14.57 -16.22
C GLY A 287 2.60 -14.80 -16.96
N ALA A 288 1.93 -15.87 -16.52
CA ALA A 288 0.65 -16.29 -17.05
C ALA A 288 -0.27 -16.75 -15.93
N VAL A 289 -1.55 -16.48 -16.06
CA VAL A 289 -2.62 -17.02 -15.21
C VAL A 289 -3.71 -17.61 -16.09
N ALA A 290 -4.32 -18.72 -15.67
CA ALA A 290 -5.41 -19.33 -16.41
C ALA A 290 -6.41 -20.01 -15.47
N SER A 291 -7.67 -20.10 -15.92
CA SER A 291 -8.72 -20.84 -15.22
C SER A 291 -9.74 -21.43 -16.17
N PHE A 292 -10.32 -22.55 -15.74
CA PHE A 292 -11.55 -23.12 -16.28
C PHE A 292 -12.66 -22.91 -15.26
N ASP A 293 -13.76 -22.30 -15.68
CA ASP A 293 -14.91 -22.04 -14.85
C ASP A 293 -16.10 -22.87 -15.38
N TYR A 294 -16.59 -23.76 -14.54
CA TYR A 294 -17.77 -24.59 -14.79
C TYR A 294 -18.94 -24.11 -13.94
N ASP A 295 -20.12 -23.92 -14.55
CA ASP A 295 -21.37 -23.59 -13.90
C ASP A 295 -22.50 -24.38 -14.58
N ASN A 296 -23.08 -25.39 -13.88
CA ASN A 296 -24.19 -26.18 -14.41
C ASN A 296 -25.51 -25.39 -14.44
N ARG A 297 -25.47 -24.09 -14.03
CA ARG A 297 -26.63 -23.19 -13.95
C ARG A 297 -27.74 -23.66 -13.01
N GLN A 298 -27.45 -24.60 -12.13
CA GLN A 298 -28.35 -25.14 -11.12
C GLN A 298 -27.76 -24.97 -9.73
N ASN A 299 -26.90 -25.86 -9.33
CA ASN A 299 -26.42 -25.95 -7.96
C ASN A 299 -24.90 -26.19 -7.82
N LEU A 300 -24.16 -26.38 -8.91
CA LEU A 300 -22.74 -26.67 -8.89
C LEU A 300 -21.96 -25.63 -9.68
N ARG A 301 -20.97 -25.00 -9.03
CA ARG A 301 -19.93 -24.19 -9.63
C ARG A 301 -18.57 -24.74 -9.26
N ALA A 302 -17.68 -24.84 -10.23
CA ALA A 302 -16.32 -25.27 -10.01
C ALA A 302 -15.35 -24.40 -10.81
N THR A 303 -14.22 -24.05 -10.21
CA THR A 303 -13.12 -23.36 -10.88
C THR A 303 -11.84 -24.14 -10.61
N VAL A 304 -11.08 -24.44 -11.66
CA VAL A 304 -9.72 -24.95 -11.57
C VAL A 304 -8.82 -23.93 -12.28
N GLY A 305 -7.77 -23.51 -11.63
CA GLY A 305 -6.89 -22.50 -12.20
C GLY A 305 -5.51 -22.50 -11.56
N GLY A 306 -4.68 -21.60 -12.03
CA GLY A 306 -3.34 -21.42 -11.51
C GLY A 306 -2.59 -20.32 -12.26
N GLY A 307 -1.35 -20.13 -11.88
CA GLY A 307 -0.48 -19.14 -12.50
C GLY A 307 0.99 -19.45 -12.25
N TRP A 308 1.81 -18.85 -13.07
CA TRP A 308 3.24 -18.83 -12.92
C TRP A 308 3.77 -17.43 -13.23
N ASN A 309 4.66 -16.94 -12.37
CA ASN A 309 5.28 -15.62 -12.52
C ASN A 309 6.78 -15.72 -12.25
N ARG A 310 7.57 -14.89 -12.92
CA ARG A 310 8.97 -14.65 -12.61
C ARG A 310 9.23 -13.16 -12.50
N TYR A 311 9.95 -12.81 -11.46
CA TYR A 311 10.56 -11.50 -11.26
C TYR A 311 12.07 -11.64 -11.35
N ASP A 312 12.72 -10.70 -12.04
CA ASP A 312 14.17 -10.58 -12.17
C ASP A 312 14.52 -9.11 -12.01
N GLY A 313 15.21 -8.75 -10.92
CA GLY A 313 15.46 -7.37 -10.53
C GLY A 313 16.91 -7.11 -10.13
N ASP A 314 17.55 -6.17 -10.83
CA ASP A 314 18.86 -5.65 -10.49
C ASP A 314 18.72 -4.45 -9.54
N HIS A 315 19.45 -4.49 -8.43
CA HIS A 315 19.58 -3.40 -7.46
C HIS A 315 21.02 -2.94 -7.41
N TYR A 316 21.27 -1.65 -7.60
CA TYR A 316 22.63 -1.12 -7.57
C TYR A 316 22.69 0.34 -7.15
N GLY A 317 23.82 0.74 -6.58
CA GLY A 317 24.05 2.10 -6.13
C GLY A 317 25.13 2.82 -6.94
N LEU A 318 24.88 4.10 -7.24
CA LEU A 318 25.81 4.96 -7.94
C LEU A 318 26.16 6.18 -7.08
N VAL A 319 27.45 6.50 -6.98
CA VAL A 319 27.89 7.80 -6.48
C VAL A 319 27.93 8.78 -7.65
N LYS A 320 27.12 9.84 -7.56
CA LYS A 320 26.94 10.86 -8.62
C LYS A 320 27.90 12.03 -8.46
N TRP A 321 28.21 12.38 -7.22
CA TRP A 321 29.05 13.52 -6.87
C TRP A 321 29.68 13.30 -5.49
N VAL A 322 30.88 13.80 -5.30
CA VAL A 322 31.65 13.79 -4.05
C VAL A 322 32.23 15.19 -3.80
N LYS A 323 32.11 15.71 -2.58
CA LYS A 323 32.60 17.05 -2.20
C LYS A 323 34.13 17.10 -2.17
N ASN A 324 34.78 16.15 -1.48
CA ASN A 324 36.24 16.12 -1.28
C ASN A 324 36.80 14.91 -2.03
N THR A 325 37.56 15.17 -3.07
CA THR A 325 38.11 14.14 -3.98
C THR A 325 39.61 13.94 -3.84
N GLU A 326 40.32 14.73 -3.02
CA GLU A 326 41.78 14.76 -2.92
C GLU A 326 42.42 13.42 -2.49
N HIS A 327 41.65 12.55 -1.87
CA HIS A 327 42.10 11.22 -1.42
C HIS A 327 41.62 10.08 -2.31
N ILE A 328 40.91 10.38 -3.40
CA ILE A 328 40.34 9.39 -4.32
C ILE A 328 41.19 9.39 -5.58
N ALA A 329 42.00 8.34 -5.77
CA ALA A 329 42.98 8.27 -6.85
C ALA A 329 42.32 8.22 -8.25
N ASP A 330 41.19 7.57 -8.40
CA ASP A 330 40.49 7.36 -9.67
C ASP A 330 38.96 7.35 -9.44
N LEU A 331 38.37 8.56 -9.42
CA LEU A 331 36.91 8.68 -9.28
C LEU A 331 36.26 8.54 -10.66
N GLN A 332 35.67 7.38 -10.91
CA GLN A 332 34.91 7.12 -12.12
C GLN A 332 33.55 7.85 -12.10
N PRO A 333 33.09 8.43 -13.21
CA PRO A 333 31.72 8.93 -13.32
C PRO A 333 30.71 7.83 -13.02
N ASN A 334 29.72 8.12 -12.18
CA ASN A 334 28.72 7.14 -11.73
C ASN A 334 29.36 5.90 -11.09
N HIS A 335 30.33 6.10 -10.19
CA HIS A 335 30.96 5.01 -9.45
C HIS A 335 29.93 4.09 -8.81
N ARG A 336 29.94 2.81 -9.20
CA ARG A 336 29.02 1.79 -8.66
C ARG A 336 29.61 1.22 -7.38
N TYR A 337 28.91 1.40 -6.25
CA TYR A 337 29.41 0.96 -4.93
C TYR A 337 28.78 -0.34 -4.42
N TYR A 338 27.62 -0.74 -4.94
CA TYR A 338 27.06 -2.07 -4.77
C TYR A 338 26.25 -2.51 -5.98
N SER A 339 26.00 -3.83 -6.10
CA SER A 339 25.13 -4.41 -7.11
C SER A 339 24.72 -5.81 -6.71
N ASN A 340 23.42 -6.07 -6.65
CA ASN A 340 22.86 -7.38 -6.39
C ASN A 340 21.65 -7.63 -7.28
N ASN A 341 21.23 -8.90 -7.33
CA ASN A 341 20.08 -9.34 -8.11
C ASN A 341 19.10 -10.12 -7.23
N GLY A 342 17.80 -9.96 -7.51
CA GLY A 342 16.71 -10.77 -6.99
C GLY A 342 16.00 -11.54 -8.10
N ASP A 343 16.01 -12.88 -8.08
CA ASP A 343 15.23 -13.77 -8.98
C ASP A 343 14.16 -14.49 -8.14
N LYS A 344 12.89 -14.16 -8.35
CA LYS A 344 11.78 -14.78 -7.65
C LYS A 344 10.82 -15.46 -8.63
N ARG A 345 10.57 -16.75 -8.40
CA ARG A 345 9.64 -17.56 -9.19
C ARG A 345 8.50 -18.00 -8.28
N ASP A 346 7.28 -17.82 -8.75
CA ASP A 346 6.05 -18.12 -8.02
C ASP A 346 5.11 -18.90 -8.91
N ALA A 347 4.74 -20.09 -8.48
CA ALA A 347 3.81 -20.96 -9.20
C ALA A 347 2.70 -21.43 -8.27
N ASN A 348 1.47 -21.45 -8.75
CA ASN A 348 0.36 -21.96 -7.97
C ASN A 348 -0.64 -22.69 -8.82
N ILE A 349 -1.37 -23.61 -8.17
CA ILE A 349 -2.54 -24.30 -8.72
C ILE A 349 -3.63 -24.30 -7.64
N TYR A 350 -4.87 -24.13 -8.06
CA TYR A 350 -6.01 -24.20 -7.15
C TYR A 350 -7.23 -24.84 -7.78
N GLY A 351 -8.09 -25.39 -6.91
CA GLY A 351 -9.39 -25.89 -7.26
C GLY A 351 -10.43 -25.43 -6.24
N LYS A 352 -11.51 -24.82 -6.73
CA LYS A 352 -12.62 -24.34 -5.92
C LYS A 352 -13.92 -24.96 -6.41
N VAL A 353 -14.69 -25.51 -5.49
CA VAL A 353 -16.02 -26.06 -5.76
C VAL A 353 -17.03 -25.42 -4.82
N SER A 354 -18.16 -24.97 -5.35
CA SER A 354 -19.30 -24.49 -4.58
C SER A 354 -20.55 -25.29 -4.96
N TYR A 355 -21.24 -25.82 -3.97
CA TYR A 355 -22.41 -26.66 -4.16
C TYR A 355 -23.58 -26.19 -3.29
N GLU A 356 -24.74 -26.00 -3.91
CA GLU A 356 -25.99 -25.71 -3.22
C GLU A 356 -26.73 -27.03 -2.92
N PHE A 357 -26.70 -27.46 -1.65
CA PHE A 357 -27.26 -28.75 -1.20
C PHE A 357 -28.77 -28.74 -1.20
N VAL A 358 -29.34 -27.65 -0.70
CA VAL A 358 -30.78 -27.35 -0.71
C VAL A 358 -30.92 -25.88 -1.04
N LYS A 359 -32.08 -25.48 -1.52
CA LYS A 359 -32.32 -24.09 -1.93
C LYS A 359 -31.92 -23.10 -0.83
N GLY A 360 -30.96 -22.25 -1.19
CA GLY A 360 -30.43 -21.22 -0.31
C GLY A 360 -29.27 -21.65 0.59
N LEU A 361 -28.96 -22.94 0.77
CA LEU A 361 -27.83 -23.41 1.55
C LEU A 361 -26.73 -23.95 0.63
N SER A 362 -25.61 -23.27 0.59
CA SER A 362 -24.42 -23.65 -0.20
C SER A 362 -23.17 -23.76 0.68
N ALA A 363 -22.27 -24.63 0.28
CA ALA A 363 -20.92 -24.70 0.82
C ALA A 363 -19.90 -24.54 -0.31
N TYR A 364 -18.71 -24.06 0.04
CA TYR A 364 -17.55 -24.12 -0.85
C TYR A 364 -16.35 -24.73 -0.15
N VAL A 365 -15.49 -25.34 -0.97
CA VAL A 365 -14.13 -25.76 -0.62
C VAL A 365 -13.21 -25.18 -1.69
N ASP A 366 -12.08 -24.63 -1.27
CA ASP A 366 -11.05 -24.02 -2.13
C ASP A 366 -9.69 -24.49 -1.60
N LEU A 367 -8.98 -25.22 -2.43
CA LEU A 367 -7.66 -25.77 -2.12
C LEU A 367 -6.64 -25.15 -3.06
N GLN A 368 -5.56 -24.61 -2.49
CA GLN A 368 -4.46 -24.04 -3.26
C GLN A 368 -3.13 -24.63 -2.79
N TYR A 369 -2.28 -24.94 -3.76
CA TYR A 369 -0.85 -25.20 -3.57
C TYR A 369 -0.06 -24.10 -4.24
N ARG A 370 0.95 -23.53 -3.55
CA ARG A 370 1.83 -22.48 -4.06
C ARG A 370 3.28 -22.83 -3.77
N HIS A 371 4.12 -22.75 -4.79
CA HIS A 371 5.56 -22.96 -4.72
C HIS A 371 6.29 -21.66 -5.06
N ILE A 372 7.23 -21.26 -4.22
CA ILE A 372 8.05 -20.07 -4.43
C ILE A 372 9.52 -20.48 -4.34
N ASN A 373 10.33 -20.01 -5.28
CA ASN A 373 11.79 -20.02 -5.19
C ASN A 373 12.28 -18.58 -5.30
N TYR A 374 13.00 -18.10 -4.28
CA TYR A 374 13.52 -16.74 -4.22
C TYR A 374 15.03 -16.79 -3.95
N LYS A 375 15.79 -16.21 -4.88
CA LYS A 375 17.23 -16.04 -4.81
C LYS A 375 17.59 -14.57 -4.71
N MET A 376 18.57 -14.27 -3.85
CA MET A 376 19.23 -12.97 -3.80
C MET A 376 20.74 -13.19 -3.75
N ASP A 377 21.49 -12.48 -4.59
CA ASP A 377 22.93 -12.61 -4.72
C ASP A 377 23.59 -11.27 -4.96
N GLY A 378 24.73 -11.04 -4.27
CA GLY A 378 25.57 -9.86 -4.42
C GLY A 378 25.56 -8.88 -3.25
N PRO A 379 26.50 -7.92 -3.24
CA PRO A 379 26.61 -6.90 -2.20
C PRO A 379 25.37 -6.00 -2.10
N THR A 380 24.97 -5.69 -0.86
CA THR A 380 23.93 -4.69 -0.56
C THR A 380 24.57 -3.33 -0.28
N ASP A 381 23.78 -2.28 -0.04
CA ASP A 381 24.29 -0.99 0.41
C ASP A 381 24.54 -0.91 1.93
N ASP A 382 24.13 -1.92 2.68
CA ASP A 382 24.40 -2.01 4.10
C ASP A 382 25.86 -2.27 4.39
N PHE A 383 26.45 -1.38 5.19
CA PHE A 383 27.87 -1.39 5.49
C PHE A 383 28.12 -1.74 6.97
N ASN A 384 28.78 -2.87 7.22
CA ASN A 384 29.07 -3.35 8.58
C ASN A 384 30.24 -2.64 9.28
N GLY A 385 30.78 -1.58 8.67
CA GLY A 385 31.96 -0.83 9.14
C GLY A 385 33.28 -1.22 8.45
N THR A 386 33.30 -2.31 7.69
CA THR A 386 34.48 -2.81 6.95
C THR A 386 34.15 -3.13 5.50
N THR A 387 33.03 -3.81 5.24
CA THR A 387 32.58 -4.18 3.90
C THR A 387 31.05 -4.04 3.81
N GLN A 388 30.54 -3.98 2.60
CA GLN A 388 29.10 -4.18 2.38
C GLN A 388 28.68 -5.58 2.80
N GLN A 389 27.46 -5.71 3.30
CA GLN A 389 26.82 -7.00 3.51
C GLN A 389 26.55 -7.64 2.15
N VAL A 390 26.56 -8.96 2.10
CA VAL A 390 26.39 -9.71 0.85
C VAL A 390 25.21 -10.64 0.99
N PHE A 391 24.27 -10.57 0.04
CA PHE A 391 23.29 -11.62 -0.16
C PHE A 391 23.95 -12.84 -0.81
N ASP A 392 23.70 -14.01 -0.25
CA ASP A 392 23.94 -15.35 -0.82
C ASP A 392 22.81 -16.23 -0.31
N LEU A 393 21.62 -16.03 -0.84
CA LEU A 393 20.39 -16.59 -0.30
C LEU A 393 19.55 -17.26 -1.38
N GLU A 394 19.16 -18.51 -1.13
CA GLU A 394 18.12 -19.19 -1.88
C GLU A 394 17.10 -19.77 -0.89
N GLN A 395 15.84 -19.29 -0.98
CA GLN A 395 14.73 -19.74 -0.14
C GLN A 395 13.65 -20.38 -0.99
N LYS A 396 13.13 -21.51 -0.51
CA LYS A 396 12.03 -22.25 -1.14
C LYS A 396 10.90 -22.40 -0.16
N TYR A 397 9.69 -22.12 -0.64
CA TYR A 397 8.48 -22.23 0.15
C TYR A 397 7.45 -23.08 -0.61
N ASP A 398 6.82 -24.00 0.12
CA ASP A 398 5.75 -24.84 -0.35
C ASP A 398 4.54 -24.64 0.57
N PHE A 399 3.52 -23.98 0.08
CA PHE A 399 2.34 -23.60 0.84
C PHE A 399 1.11 -24.36 0.41
N PHE A 400 0.41 -24.95 1.36
CA PHE A 400 -0.92 -25.49 1.15
C PHE A 400 -1.94 -24.62 1.90
N ASN A 401 -2.88 -24.04 1.18
CA ASN A 401 -3.82 -23.01 1.65
C ASN A 401 -5.27 -23.50 1.47
N PRO A 402 -5.80 -24.36 2.34
CA PRO A 402 -7.19 -24.80 2.30
C PRO A 402 -8.11 -23.72 2.83
N LYS A 403 -9.30 -23.60 2.22
CA LYS A 403 -10.36 -22.69 2.60
C LYS A 403 -11.71 -23.37 2.45
N ALA A 404 -12.65 -23.07 3.33
CA ALA A 404 -14.01 -23.61 3.27
C ALA A 404 -15.00 -22.60 3.82
N GLY A 405 -16.24 -22.68 3.39
CA GLY A 405 -17.29 -21.83 3.95
C GLY A 405 -18.69 -22.33 3.64
N LEU A 406 -19.62 -21.85 4.45
CA LEU A 406 -21.05 -22.07 4.32
C LEU A 406 -21.74 -20.74 4.08
N PHE A 407 -22.72 -20.72 3.21
CA PHE A 407 -23.60 -19.59 2.98
C PHE A 407 -25.05 -20.07 3.01
N TYR A 408 -25.89 -19.38 3.78
CA TYR A 408 -27.32 -19.69 3.85
C TYR A 408 -28.16 -18.43 3.60
N GLN A 409 -28.89 -18.45 2.50
CA GLN A 409 -29.94 -17.48 2.18
C GLN A 409 -31.22 -17.92 2.88
N ILE A 410 -31.48 -17.43 4.10
CA ILE A 410 -32.63 -17.81 4.94
C ILE A 410 -33.94 -17.46 4.23
N ASN A 411 -33.99 -16.28 3.63
CA ASN A 411 -35.07 -15.80 2.77
C ASN A 411 -34.58 -14.66 1.88
N ARG A 412 -35.49 -13.97 1.17
CA ARG A 412 -35.13 -12.90 0.21
C ARG A 412 -34.32 -11.75 0.86
N ASN A 413 -34.48 -11.55 2.15
CA ASN A 413 -33.91 -10.40 2.87
C ASN A 413 -32.76 -10.76 3.81
N HIS A 414 -32.63 -12.02 4.22
CA HIS A 414 -31.71 -12.44 5.28
C HIS A 414 -30.74 -13.51 4.79
N SER A 415 -29.47 -13.29 5.02
CA SER A 415 -28.41 -14.27 4.76
C SER A 415 -27.38 -14.32 5.87
N VAL A 416 -26.77 -15.50 6.06
CA VAL A 416 -25.67 -15.74 6.98
C VAL A 416 -24.56 -16.47 6.25
N TYR A 417 -23.32 -16.27 6.69
CA TYR A 417 -22.19 -17.06 6.22
C TYR A 417 -21.21 -17.33 7.36
N ALA A 418 -20.48 -18.42 7.22
CA ALA A 418 -19.33 -18.74 8.05
C ALA A 418 -18.22 -19.25 7.16
N SER A 419 -16.97 -18.86 7.41
CA SER A 419 -15.81 -19.33 6.65
C SER A 419 -14.58 -19.50 7.52
N TYR A 420 -13.74 -20.42 7.07
CA TYR A 420 -12.38 -20.63 7.57
C TYR A 420 -11.42 -20.62 6.39
N ALA A 421 -10.27 -20.00 6.59
CA ALA A 421 -9.20 -20.01 5.61
C ALA A 421 -7.83 -20.07 6.29
N LEU A 422 -6.94 -20.88 5.71
CA LEU A 422 -5.52 -20.90 6.02
C LEU A 422 -4.77 -20.25 4.87
N ALA A 423 -3.85 -19.36 5.19
CA ALA A 423 -2.96 -18.74 4.22
C ALA A 423 -1.53 -18.61 4.77
N HIS A 424 -0.56 -18.60 3.87
CA HIS A 424 0.86 -18.41 4.17
C HIS A 424 1.42 -17.25 3.34
N LYS A 425 2.45 -16.60 3.88
CA LYS A 425 3.18 -15.54 3.20
C LYS A 425 4.67 -15.65 3.51
N GLU A 426 5.46 -15.58 2.45
CA GLU A 426 6.92 -15.50 2.53
C GLU A 426 7.40 -14.14 3.05
N PRO A 427 8.62 -14.04 3.67
CA PRO A 427 9.28 -12.78 3.97
C PRO A 427 9.52 -11.95 2.71
N THR A 428 9.54 -10.63 2.86
CA THR A 428 9.89 -9.67 1.81
C THR A 428 11.40 -9.52 1.69
N ARG A 429 11.88 -8.85 0.63
CA ARG A 429 13.29 -8.49 0.48
C ARG A 429 13.80 -7.73 1.71
N ASN A 430 13.08 -6.69 2.12
CA ASN A 430 13.47 -5.85 3.25
C ASN A 430 13.54 -6.66 4.56
N ASP A 431 12.63 -7.62 4.77
CA ASP A 431 12.70 -8.50 5.94
C ASP A 431 14.04 -9.27 5.97
N PHE A 432 14.56 -9.72 4.82
CA PHE A 432 15.87 -10.38 4.74
C PHE A 432 17.03 -9.38 4.93
N GLU A 433 16.94 -8.20 4.36
CA GLU A 433 17.98 -7.16 4.44
C GLU A 433 18.14 -6.66 5.87
N ASP A 434 17.04 -6.31 6.53
CA ASP A 434 17.03 -5.84 7.93
C ASP A 434 17.39 -6.94 8.94
N ASN A 435 17.32 -8.23 8.56
CA ASN A 435 17.53 -9.38 9.45
C ASN A 435 18.54 -10.42 8.88
N ILE A 436 19.56 -9.99 8.18
CA ILE A 436 20.45 -10.82 7.36
C ILE A 436 21.10 -11.99 8.11
N ASN A 437 21.29 -11.88 9.43
CA ASN A 437 21.88 -12.92 10.28
C ASN A 437 20.83 -13.75 11.04
N THR A 438 19.55 -13.58 10.73
CA THR A 438 18.44 -14.20 11.44
C THR A 438 17.71 -15.18 10.53
N HIS A 439 17.36 -16.37 11.07
CA HIS A 439 16.54 -17.31 10.34
C HIS A 439 15.07 -16.84 10.33
N LEU A 440 14.61 -16.33 9.19
CA LEU A 440 13.26 -15.85 9.02
C LEU A 440 12.30 -17.00 8.67
N ARG A 441 11.09 -16.94 9.21
CA ARG A 441 10.02 -17.91 8.95
C ARG A 441 8.90 -17.27 8.18
N ALA A 442 8.27 -18.06 7.30
CA ALA A 442 7.05 -17.64 6.62
C ALA A 442 5.90 -17.43 7.62
N GLU A 443 5.09 -16.41 7.38
CA GLU A 443 3.88 -16.16 8.17
C GLU A 443 2.79 -17.17 7.84
N GLN A 444 2.04 -17.56 8.86
CA GLN A 444 0.82 -18.34 8.74
C GLN A 444 -0.36 -17.57 9.34
N LEU A 445 -1.48 -17.54 8.62
CA LEU A 445 -2.72 -16.93 9.07
C LEU A 445 -3.86 -17.93 9.02
N ASN A 446 -4.51 -18.13 10.16
CA ASN A 446 -5.80 -18.81 10.29
C ASN A 446 -6.89 -17.74 10.47
N ASP A 447 -7.85 -17.70 9.57
CA ASP A 447 -8.89 -16.68 9.51
C ASP A 447 -10.29 -17.32 9.61
N TRP A 448 -11.04 -16.96 10.63
CA TRP A 448 -12.45 -17.37 10.85
C TRP A 448 -13.34 -16.15 10.72
N GLU A 449 -14.38 -16.28 9.92
CA GLU A 449 -15.37 -15.23 9.74
C GLU A 449 -16.80 -15.76 9.92
N LEU A 450 -17.64 -14.94 10.55
CA LEU A 450 -19.07 -15.20 10.69
C LEU A 450 -19.82 -13.91 10.39
N GLY A 451 -20.70 -13.94 9.41
CA GLY A 451 -21.44 -12.77 8.99
C GLY A 451 -22.93 -12.99 8.85
N TYR A 452 -23.68 -11.93 9.13
CA TYR A 452 -25.11 -11.83 8.86
C TYR A 452 -25.40 -10.58 8.06
N LYS A 453 -26.28 -10.69 7.07
CA LYS A 453 -26.74 -9.57 6.24
C LYS A 453 -28.26 -9.55 6.14
N TYR A 454 -28.81 -8.37 6.38
CA TYR A 454 -30.18 -8.00 6.04
C TYR A 454 -30.17 -7.07 4.82
N GLN A 455 -31.09 -7.29 3.88
CA GLN A 455 -31.22 -6.45 2.71
C GLN A 455 -32.70 -6.32 2.30
N SER A 456 -33.18 -5.08 2.19
CA SER A 456 -34.48 -4.72 1.61
C SER A 456 -34.29 -3.68 0.50
N GLU A 457 -35.37 -3.23 -0.12
CA GLU A 457 -35.30 -2.22 -1.18
C GLU A 457 -34.70 -0.88 -0.73
N LYS A 458 -34.94 -0.49 0.52
CA LYS A 458 -34.55 0.83 1.05
C LYS A 458 -33.49 0.76 2.14
N PHE A 459 -33.25 -0.40 2.71
CA PHE A 459 -32.35 -0.57 3.86
C PHE A 459 -31.53 -1.84 3.73
N SER A 460 -30.23 -1.75 3.99
CA SER A 460 -29.37 -2.90 4.20
C SER A 460 -28.54 -2.72 5.46
N ALA A 461 -28.32 -3.81 6.17
CA ALA A 461 -27.42 -3.85 7.33
C ALA A 461 -26.65 -5.16 7.33
N GLY A 462 -25.43 -5.12 7.86
CA GLY A 462 -24.58 -6.31 8.00
C GLY A 462 -23.74 -6.23 9.25
N VAL A 463 -23.48 -7.40 9.82
CA VAL A 463 -22.49 -7.59 10.87
C VAL A 463 -21.55 -8.70 10.45
N ASN A 464 -20.26 -8.49 10.66
CA ASN A 464 -19.21 -9.50 10.46
C ASN A 464 -18.36 -9.61 11.71
N PHE A 465 -18.17 -10.81 12.21
CA PHE A 465 -17.22 -11.17 13.26
C PHE A 465 -16.02 -11.82 12.59
N TYR A 466 -14.81 -11.44 12.98
CA TYR A 466 -13.59 -12.05 12.48
C TYR A 466 -12.62 -12.37 13.60
N TYR A 467 -11.86 -13.43 13.40
CA TYR A 467 -10.72 -13.83 14.23
C TYR A 467 -9.60 -14.33 13.35
N MET A 468 -8.54 -13.52 13.24
CA MET A 468 -7.35 -13.75 12.45
C MET A 468 -6.20 -14.10 13.40
N ALA A 469 -5.83 -15.39 13.49
CA ALA A 469 -4.73 -15.86 14.32
C ALA A 469 -3.48 -16.09 13.47
N TYR A 470 -2.40 -15.41 13.83
CA TYR A 470 -1.14 -15.45 13.12
C TYR A 470 -0.10 -16.27 13.90
N ARG A 471 0.75 -16.98 13.15
CA ARG A 471 1.99 -17.55 13.64
C ARG A 471 3.13 -16.97 12.83
N ASP A 472 4.22 -16.60 13.52
CA ASP A 472 5.41 -16.00 12.93
C ASP A 472 5.12 -14.74 12.07
N GLN A 473 4.09 -13.95 12.43
CA GLN A 473 3.77 -12.71 11.74
C GLN A 473 4.96 -11.75 11.79
N PHE A 474 5.31 -11.14 10.67
CA PHE A 474 6.18 -9.97 10.67
C PHE A 474 5.38 -8.77 11.17
N VAL A 475 5.77 -8.23 12.30
CA VAL A 475 5.17 -7.04 12.90
C VAL A 475 6.18 -5.90 12.91
N LEU A 476 5.68 -4.70 12.64
CA LEU A 476 6.50 -3.50 12.60
C LEU A 476 7.06 -3.21 14.01
N THR A 477 8.38 -3.08 14.12
CA THR A 477 9.04 -2.75 15.40
C THR A 477 8.69 -1.35 15.90
N GLY A 478 8.34 -0.46 14.99
CA GLY A 478 8.16 0.98 15.17
C GLY A 478 9.32 1.78 14.58
N GLU A 479 10.45 1.15 14.33
CA GLU A 479 11.65 1.74 13.76
C GLU A 479 11.54 1.87 12.24
N GLN A 480 12.30 2.80 11.67
CA GLN A 480 12.48 2.96 10.24
C GLN A 480 13.95 2.76 9.87
N ASN A 481 14.18 2.21 8.68
CA ASN A 481 15.51 2.17 8.07
C ASN A 481 15.89 3.53 7.45
N GLU A 482 17.06 3.63 6.84
CA GLU A 482 17.59 4.89 6.25
C GLU A 482 16.72 5.50 5.14
N ILE A 483 15.80 4.74 4.57
CA ILE A 483 14.91 5.17 3.48
C ILE A 483 13.45 5.34 3.92
N GLY A 484 13.21 5.40 5.23
CA GLY A 484 11.88 5.62 5.80
C GLY A 484 10.95 4.41 5.76
N GLU A 485 11.43 3.22 5.40
CA GLU A 485 10.65 1.99 5.48
C GLU A 485 10.67 1.42 6.89
N PHE A 486 9.55 0.83 7.30
CA PHE A 486 9.40 0.28 8.64
C PHE A 486 10.06 -1.09 8.75
N ILE A 487 10.95 -1.24 9.73
CA ILE A 487 11.60 -2.51 10.08
C ILE A 487 10.57 -3.44 10.72
N ALA A 488 10.57 -4.71 10.27
CA ALA A 488 9.71 -5.75 10.80
C ALA A 488 10.51 -6.96 11.29
N ARG A 489 9.92 -7.70 12.23
CA ARG A 489 10.48 -8.99 12.71
C ARG A 489 9.39 -10.00 12.97
N ASN A 490 9.72 -11.31 12.97
CA ASN A 490 8.78 -12.35 13.36
C ASN A 490 8.39 -12.17 14.84
N ALA A 491 7.08 -12.11 15.12
CA ALA A 491 6.53 -11.88 16.46
C ALA A 491 6.07 -13.14 17.20
N GLY A 492 6.33 -14.34 16.66
CA GLY A 492 5.77 -15.56 17.21
C GLY A 492 4.25 -15.61 16.97
N GLU A 493 3.45 -15.59 18.04
CA GLU A 493 1.99 -15.60 17.91
C GLU A 493 1.40 -14.20 18.06
N SER A 494 0.39 -13.92 17.24
CA SER A 494 -0.40 -12.70 17.33
C SER A 494 -1.82 -12.94 16.86
N TYR A 495 -2.74 -12.04 17.17
CA TYR A 495 -4.10 -12.13 16.66
C TYR A 495 -4.74 -10.76 16.43
N ARG A 496 -5.70 -10.76 15.51
CA ARG A 496 -6.63 -9.65 15.25
C ARG A 496 -8.05 -10.20 15.31
N ARG A 497 -8.90 -9.61 16.13
CA ARG A 497 -10.31 -9.97 16.23
C ARG A 497 -11.18 -8.73 16.30
N GLY A 498 -12.38 -8.82 15.77
CA GLY A 498 -13.26 -7.68 15.82
C GLY A 498 -14.66 -7.93 15.29
N VAL A 499 -15.44 -6.86 15.37
CA VAL A 499 -16.81 -6.77 14.85
C VAL A 499 -16.88 -5.59 13.90
N GLU A 500 -17.37 -5.86 12.69
CA GLU A 500 -17.59 -4.85 11.66
C GLU A 500 -19.10 -4.72 11.42
N LEU A 501 -19.63 -3.54 11.63
CA LEU A 501 -21.01 -3.18 11.32
C LEU A 501 -21.05 -2.34 10.07
N GLN A 502 -22.06 -2.52 9.24
CA GLN A 502 -22.34 -1.67 8.09
C GLN A 502 -23.84 -1.50 7.89
N ALA A 503 -24.25 -0.32 7.47
CA ALA A 503 -25.63 -0.01 7.15
C ALA A 503 -25.71 0.93 5.96
N ALA A 504 -26.75 0.77 5.14
CA ALA A 504 -27.10 1.72 4.09
C ALA A 504 -28.61 1.92 4.07
N TRP A 505 -29.06 3.16 3.98
CA TRP A 505 -30.47 3.54 3.98
C TRP A 505 -30.77 4.56 2.89
N SER A 506 -31.72 4.23 2.01
CA SER A 506 -32.18 5.08 0.91
C SER A 506 -33.70 5.24 1.01
N PRO A 507 -34.22 6.08 1.92
CA PRO A 507 -35.68 6.25 2.12
C PRO A 507 -36.37 6.83 0.89
N VAL A 508 -35.66 7.67 0.14
CA VAL A 508 -36.09 8.33 -1.09
C VAL A 508 -34.99 8.29 -2.14
N LYS A 509 -35.33 8.44 -3.41
CA LYS A 509 -34.40 8.29 -4.54
C LYS A 509 -33.24 9.30 -4.56
N TRP A 510 -33.40 10.45 -3.94
CA TRP A 510 -32.43 11.54 -3.93
C TRP A 510 -31.58 11.63 -2.67
N PHE A 511 -31.79 10.72 -1.68
CA PHE A 511 -31.01 10.68 -0.45
C PHE A 511 -30.57 9.26 -0.10
N ARG A 512 -29.31 9.12 0.25
CA ARG A 512 -28.70 7.89 0.72
C ARG A 512 -27.78 8.18 1.92
N TRP A 513 -27.91 7.37 2.93
CA TRP A 513 -27.00 7.31 4.06
C TRP A 513 -26.28 5.97 4.09
N ASP A 514 -24.93 5.99 4.16
CA ASP A 514 -24.10 4.82 4.39
C ASP A 514 -23.27 5.04 5.65
N ALA A 515 -23.19 4.01 6.50
CA ALA A 515 -22.36 4.06 7.70
C ALA A 515 -21.71 2.70 7.95
N ASN A 516 -20.53 2.73 8.55
CA ASN A 516 -19.89 1.54 9.08
C ASN A 516 -19.10 1.84 10.35
N ALA A 517 -18.96 0.83 11.20
CA ALA A 517 -18.17 0.90 12.43
C ALA A 517 -17.41 -0.40 12.62
N THR A 518 -16.19 -0.30 13.10
CA THR A 518 -15.35 -1.44 13.45
C THR A 518 -14.87 -1.29 14.87
N TRP A 519 -15.10 -2.31 15.69
CA TRP A 519 -14.40 -2.51 16.97
C TRP A 519 -13.44 -3.67 16.82
N SER A 520 -12.18 -3.44 17.17
CA SER A 520 -11.13 -4.44 17.04
C SER A 520 -10.26 -4.55 18.29
N HIS A 521 -9.70 -5.74 18.49
CA HIS A 521 -8.77 -6.03 19.56
C HIS A 521 -7.60 -6.83 18.95
N ASN A 522 -6.42 -6.20 18.87
CA ASN A 522 -5.27 -6.68 18.11
C ASN A 522 -4.09 -6.80 19.08
N ARG A 523 -3.48 -8.00 19.21
CA ARG A 523 -2.40 -8.28 20.18
C ARG A 523 -1.28 -9.10 19.55
N ALA A 524 -0.04 -8.75 19.90
CA ALA A 524 1.10 -9.67 19.87
C ALA A 524 1.14 -10.38 21.21
N LYS A 525 1.38 -11.70 21.20
CA LYS A 525 1.55 -12.49 22.43
C LYS A 525 3.02 -12.52 22.83
N ASP A 526 3.26 -12.50 24.14
CA ASP A 526 4.60 -12.63 24.70
C ASP A 526 5.65 -11.72 24.06
N TRP A 527 5.27 -10.46 23.80
CA TRP A 527 6.17 -9.51 23.15
C TRP A 527 7.38 -9.22 24.00
N THR A 528 8.58 -9.35 23.43
CA THR A 528 9.86 -9.10 24.10
C THR A 528 10.52 -7.83 23.63
N VAL A 529 11.17 -7.13 24.53
CA VAL A 529 12.09 -6.01 24.26
C VAL A 529 13.48 -6.35 24.81
N THR A 530 14.51 -5.79 24.22
CA THR A 530 15.87 -5.87 24.74
C THR A 530 16.12 -4.67 25.62
N LEU A 531 16.53 -4.91 26.87
CA LEU A 531 16.93 -3.86 27.80
C LEU A 531 18.36 -3.40 27.49
N ASP A 532 18.78 -2.25 28.04
CA ASP A 532 20.12 -1.68 27.84
C ASP A 532 21.25 -2.61 28.31
N ASP A 533 20.97 -3.45 29.28
CA ASP A 533 21.92 -4.45 29.78
C ASP A 533 22.03 -5.71 28.88
N GLY A 534 21.32 -5.68 27.72
CA GLY A 534 21.24 -6.79 26.77
C GLY A 534 20.24 -7.89 27.16
N THR A 535 19.52 -7.74 28.30
CA THR A 535 18.57 -8.75 28.78
C THR A 535 17.26 -8.65 27.98
N ALA A 536 16.76 -9.79 27.46
CA ALA A 536 15.42 -9.87 26.88
C ALA A 536 14.36 -9.85 27.99
N TYR A 537 13.36 -8.98 27.87
CA TYR A 537 12.27 -8.87 28.83
C TYR A 537 10.91 -9.07 28.14
N ASN A 538 10.10 -10.00 28.64
CA ASN A 538 8.76 -10.29 28.14
C ASN A 538 7.76 -9.29 28.74
N LEU A 539 7.10 -8.51 27.88
CA LEU A 539 6.05 -7.55 28.25
C LEU A 539 4.66 -8.21 28.29
N GLY A 540 4.55 -9.52 27.98
CA GLY A 540 3.26 -10.22 27.84
C GLY A 540 2.49 -9.84 26.57
N ASP A 541 1.16 -9.94 26.62
CA ASP A 541 0.28 -9.63 25.48
C ASP A 541 0.14 -8.13 25.28
N THR A 542 0.70 -7.61 24.21
CA THR A 542 0.77 -6.18 23.90
C THR A 542 -0.07 -5.79 22.69
N PRO A 543 -0.55 -4.54 22.57
CA PRO A 543 -1.24 -4.06 21.39
C PRO A 543 -0.33 -4.06 20.14
N LEU A 544 -0.88 -4.50 19.01
CA LEU A 544 -0.21 -4.37 17.71
C LEU A 544 -0.17 -2.91 17.26
N SER A 545 0.97 -2.48 16.71
CA SER A 545 1.17 -1.14 16.13
C SER A 545 0.17 -0.85 15.00
N PHE A 546 -0.11 0.43 14.77
CA PHE A 546 -0.99 0.94 13.70
C PHE A 546 -2.38 0.26 13.62
N SER A 547 -2.87 -0.24 14.76
CA SER A 547 -4.12 -1.00 14.84
C SER A 547 -5.09 -0.31 15.80
N PRO A 548 -5.90 0.65 15.32
CA PRO A 548 -6.87 1.36 16.16
C PRO A 548 -7.97 0.41 16.65
N ASP A 549 -8.39 0.57 17.91
CA ASP A 549 -9.45 -0.27 18.48
C ASP A 549 -10.84 0.09 17.94
N PHE A 550 -11.01 1.31 17.39
CA PHE A 550 -12.27 1.76 16.83
C PHE A 550 -12.10 2.64 15.59
N ILE A 551 -12.85 2.33 14.53
CA ILE A 551 -13.00 3.12 13.32
C ILE A 551 -14.48 3.29 13.03
N PHE A 552 -14.89 4.50 12.66
CA PHE A 552 -16.26 4.79 12.23
C PHE A 552 -16.24 5.64 10.97
N ASN A 553 -17.08 5.28 10.00
CA ASN A 553 -17.28 6.05 8.77
C ASN A 553 -18.75 6.34 8.57
N ASN A 554 -19.06 7.51 8.02
CA ASN A 554 -20.39 7.99 7.75
C ASN A 554 -20.43 8.79 6.46
N ILE A 555 -21.41 8.52 5.59
CA ILE A 555 -21.58 9.18 4.28
C ILE A 555 -23.03 9.54 4.12
N PHE A 556 -23.32 10.81 3.92
CA PHE A 556 -24.60 11.32 3.45
C PHE A 556 -24.47 11.71 2.00
N THR A 557 -25.23 11.11 1.10
CA THR A 557 -25.28 11.45 -0.31
C THR A 557 -26.64 12.03 -0.67
N PHE A 558 -26.62 13.16 -1.31
CA PHE A 558 -27.77 13.86 -1.85
C PHE A 558 -27.61 14.00 -3.38
N ASP A 559 -28.55 13.53 -4.16
CA ASP A 559 -28.50 13.57 -5.62
C ASP A 559 -29.87 13.95 -6.17
N TYR A 560 -30.02 15.17 -6.68
CA TYR A 560 -31.26 15.68 -7.15
C TYR A 560 -31.09 16.63 -8.35
N ARG A 561 -31.73 16.31 -9.50
CA ARG A 561 -31.77 17.15 -10.71
C ARG A 561 -30.40 17.64 -11.19
N GLY A 562 -29.39 16.76 -11.18
CA GLY A 562 -28.04 17.09 -11.60
C GLY A 562 -27.13 17.67 -10.49
N PHE A 563 -27.70 18.10 -9.36
CA PHE A 563 -26.94 18.50 -8.20
C PHE A 563 -26.63 17.27 -7.32
N ARG A 564 -25.37 17.10 -6.95
CA ARG A 564 -24.91 16.08 -6.03
C ARG A 564 -24.14 16.73 -4.89
N ALA A 565 -24.42 16.29 -3.67
CA ALA A 565 -23.61 16.61 -2.49
C ALA A 565 -23.31 15.33 -1.73
N ALA A 566 -22.06 15.14 -1.31
CA ALA A 566 -21.65 14.03 -0.47
C ALA A 566 -20.87 14.55 0.73
N LEU A 567 -21.43 14.37 1.93
CA LEU A 567 -20.74 14.65 3.19
C LEU A 567 -20.20 13.34 3.75
N THR A 568 -18.87 13.24 3.86
CA THR A 568 -18.20 12.03 4.34
C THR A 568 -17.46 12.35 5.62
N SER A 569 -17.60 11.49 6.64
CA SER A 569 -16.89 11.66 7.91
C SER A 569 -16.21 10.37 8.33
N GLN A 570 -15.01 10.48 8.88
CA GLN A 570 -14.26 9.36 9.42
C GLN A 570 -13.73 9.69 10.81
N TYR A 571 -13.94 8.77 11.74
CA TYR A 571 -13.29 8.73 13.05
C TYR A 571 -12.31 7.57 13.08
N VAL A 572 -11.07 7.83 13.48
CA VAL A 572 -10.05 6.82 13.74
C VAL A 572 -9.58 6.96 15.19
N GLY A 573 -9.63 5.88 15.93
CA GLY A 573 -9.15 5.79 17.30
C GLY A 573 -7.65 5.97 17.42
N LYS A 574 -7.15 6.02 18.66
CA LYS A 574 -5.71 6.07 18.97
C LYS A 574 -4.98 4.86 18.34
N GLN A 575 -3.80 5.09 17.76
CA GLN A 575 -2.90 4.05 17.24
C GLN A 575 -1.54 4.17 17.93
N ARG A 576 -0.94 3.06 18.33
CA ARG A 576 0.43 3.02 18.84
C ARG A 576 1.40 2.88 17.69
N LEU A 577 2.60 3.46 17.84
CA LEU A 577 3.67 3.37 16.83
C LEU A 577 4.49 2.09 16.99
N SER A 578 4.53 1.48 18.18
CA SER A 578 5.23 0.23 18.46
C SER A 578 4.31 -0.84 19.05
N ASN A 579 4.78 -2.09 19.10
CA ASN A 579 4.05 -3.21 19.70
C ASN A 579 4.28 -3.35 21.23
N THR A 580 4.94 -2.40 21.87
CA THR A 580 5.28 -2.49 23.31
C THR A 580 4.13 -2.17 24.24
N GLY A 581 3.09 -1.52 23.71
CA GLY A 581 1.96 -1.05 24.50
C GLY A 581 2.20 0.27 25.24
N PHE A 582 3.41 0.82 25.19
CA PHE A 582 3.69 2.14 25.76
C PHE A 582 3.02 3.25 24.93
N ASP A 583 2.50 4.26 25.62
CA ASP A 583 1.91 5.46 25.00
C ASP A 583 2.91 6.63 24.92
N TYR A 584 4.01 6.55 25.68
CA TYR A 584 5.10 7.53 25.72
C TYR A 584 6.41 6.87 26.14
N TYR A 585 7.53 7.52 25.84
CA TYR A 585 8.83 7.27 26.47
C TYR A 585 9.25 8.52 27.27
N VAL A 586 10.20 8.33 28.18
CA VAL A 586 10.78 9.40 28.99
C VAL A 586 12.05 9.90 28.30
N SER A 587 12.09 11.18 27.92
CA SER A 587 13.33 11.87 27.53
C SER A 587 14.02 12.36 28.78
N GLU A 588 15.26 11.85 29.02
CA GLU A 588 16.07 12.21 30.17
C GLU A 588 17.07 13.30 29.77
N GLU A 589 16.74 14.56 30.04
CA GLU A 589 17.55 15.72 29.74
C GLU A 589 18.11 16.36 31.01
N GLU A 590 19.22 17.13 30.91
CA GLU A 590 19.81 17.87 32.04
C GLU A 590 18.82 18.83 32.72
N ASN A 591 17.85 19.35 31.97
CA ASN A 591 16.84 20.29 32.46
C ASN A 591 15.58 19.64 33.06
N GLY A 592 15.56 18.28 33.14
CA GLY A 592 14.45 17.49 33.68
C GLY A 592 13.79 16.57 32.66
N ASN A 593 13.22 15.49 33.20
CA ASN A 593 12.60 14.45 32.38
C ASN A 593 11.22 14.93 31.87
N HIS A 594 10.92 14.65 30.60
CA HIS A 594 9.59 14.86 30.03
C HIS A 594 9.11 13.67 29.22
N ASN A 595 7.78 13.55 29.07
CA ASN A 595 7.15 12.46 28.33
C ASN A 595 6.98 12.83 26.85
N VAL A 596 7.51 11.99 25.96
CA VAL A 596 7.33 12.09 24.51
C VAL A 596 6.33 11.05 24.04
N SER A 597 5.33 11.46 23.27
CA SER A 597 4.24 10.60 22.80
C SER A 597 4.73 9.57 21.78
N MET A 598 4.30 8.32 21.90
CA MET A 598 4.53 7.21 20.95
C MET A 598 3.23 6.80 20.27
N VAL A 599 2.27 7.70 20.13
CA VAL A 599 0.96 7.37 19.57
C VAL A 599 0.49 8.41 18.55
N LEU A 600 -0.22 7.93 17.54
CA LEU A 600 -1.09 8.77 16.73
C LEU A 600 -2.38 8.98 17.51
N LYS A 601 -2.67 10.24 17.86
CA LYS A 601 -3.87 10.60 18.59
C LYS A 601 -5.11 10.33 17.73
N ARG A 602 -6.23 10.01 18.40
CA ARG A 602 -7.54 9.90 17.73
C ARG A 602 -7.88 11.16 16.95
N HIS A 603 -8.52 11.00 15.82
CA HIS A 603 -8.97 12.13 15.00
C HIS A 603 -10.33 11.88 14.35
N PHE A 604 -10.99 12.98 14.01
CA PHE A 604 -12.24 12.99 13.25
C PHE A 604 -12.10 14.00 12.12
N ILE A 605 -12.33 13.52 10.88
CA ILE A 605 -12.28 14.35 9.68
C ILE A 605 -13.62 14.30 8.95
N THR A 606 -13.98 15.40 8.30
CA THR A 606 -15.17 15.50 7.47
C THR A 606 -14.79 16.14 6.15
N ASN A 607 -15.23 15.55 5.03
CA ASN A 607 -15.07 16.12 3.70
C ASN A 607 -16.45 16.38 3.10
N LEU A 608 -16.55 17.41 2.26
CA LEU A 608 -17.76 17.76 1.52
C LEU A 608 -17.43 17.81 0.03
N ASP A 609 -18.11 17.00 -0.75
CA ASP A 609 -18.06 17.03 -2.22
C ASP A 609 -19.37 17.61 -2.76
N LEU A 610 -19.25 18.61 -3.63
CA LEU A 610 -20.37 19.25 -4.31
C LEU A 610 -20.14 19.19 -5.81
N ALA A 611 -21.14 18.78 -6.57
CA ALA A 611 -21.08 18.76 -8.03
C ALA A 611 -22.42 19.12 -8.66
N TYR A 612 -22.37 19.76 -9.81
CA TYR A 612 -23.55 20.02 -10.64
C TYR A 612 -23.29 19.56 -12.08
N THR A 613 -24.20 18.74 -12.59
CA THR A 613 -24.12 18.17 -13.93
C THR A 613 -25.22 18.79 -14.81
N PHE A 614 -24.84 19.33 -15.96
CA PHE A 614 -25.75 19.93 -16.93
C PHE A 614 -25.36 19.57 -18.37
N ARG A 615 -26.22 19.88 -19.31
CA ARG A 615 -26.01 19.64 -20.74
C ARG A 615 -25.98 20.98 -21.48
N MET A 616 -25.12 21.04 -22.50
CA MET A 616 -25.01 22.20 -23.38
C MET A 616 -24.97 21.72 -24.83
N LYS A 617 -25.44 22.58 -25.77
CA LYS A 617 -25.39 22.23 -27.19
C LYS A 617 -23.95 21.95 -27.64
N GLY A 618 -23.72 20.79 -28.26
CA GLY A 618 -22.40 20.33 -28.72
C GLY A 618 -21.57 19.60 -27.67
N VAL A 619 -22.01 19.55 -26.40
CA VAL A 619 -21.35 18.80 -25.33
C VAL A 619 -22.39 17.91 -24.65
N LYS A 620 -22.14 16.61 -24.62
CA LYS A 620 -23.06 15.61 -24.09
C LYS A 620 -23.33 15.80 -22.59
N ARG A 621 -22.30 16.12 -21.84
CA ARG A 621 -22.36 16.32 -20.38
C ARG A 621 -21.24 17.24 -19.93
N ILE A 622 -21.55 18.17 -19.04
CA ILE A 622 -20.60 19.00 -18.31
C ILE A 622 -20.86 18.76 -16.81
N THR A 623 -19.82 18.46 -16.04
CA THR A 623 -19.91 18.39 -14.58
C THR A 623 -18.90 19.37 -13.99
N ALA A 624 -19.37 20.31 -13.18
CA ALA A 624 -18.53 21.21 -12.41
C ALA A 624 -18.72 20.91 -10.92
N GLY A 625 -17.64 20.87 -10.16
CA GLY A 625 -17.74 20.56 -8.74
C GLY A 625 -16.52 21.01 -7.95
N CYS A 626 -16.60 20.80 -6.64
CA CYS A 626 -15.58 21.17 -5.69
C CYS A 626 -15.63 20.22 -4.49
N THR A 627 -14.45 19.68 -4.12
CA THR A 627 -14.28 18.87 -2.92
C THR A 627 -13.53 19.68 -1.86
N PHE A 628 -14.13 19.80 -0.69
CA PHE A 628 -13.57 20.42 0.49
C PHE A 628 -13.08 19.29 1.40
N TYR A 629 -11.78 19.16 1.55
CA TYR A 629 -11.15 18.17 2.43
C TYR A 629 -10.94 18.75 3.82
N ASN A 630 -11.12 17.89 4.83
CA ASN A 630 -10.92 18.25 6.23
C ASN A 630 -11.64 19.56 6.59
N LEU A 631 -12.95 19.60 6.38
CA LEU A 631 -13.82 20.79 6.47
C LEU A 631 -13.65 21.59 7.76
N PHE A 632 -13.35 20.93 8.87
CA PHE A 632 -13.18 21.53 10.20
C PHE A 632 -11.71 21.79 10.56
N SER A 633 -10.79 21.66 9.59
CA SER A 633 -9.36 21.93 9.75
C SER A 633 -8.70 21.18 10.94
N ALA A 634 -9.10 19.92 11.15
CA ALA A 634 -8.49 19.09 12.19
C ALA A 634 -6.99 18.90 11.93
N LYS A 635 -6.17 19.14 12.95
CA LYS A 635 -4.72 18.92 12.90
C LYS A 635 -4.42 17.55 13.49
N TYR A 636 -3.98 16.60 12.67
CA TYR A 636 -3.66 15.23 13.09
C TYR A 636 -2.43 14.69 12.36
N PHE A 637 -1.89 13.61 12.89
CA PHE A 637 -0.82 12.83 12.28
C PHE A 637 -1.42 11.55 11.69
N ASN A 638 -0.99 11.16 10.49
CA ASN A 638 -1.53 9.99 9.78
C ASN A 638 -0.57 8.78 9.82
N ASN A 639 0.71 9.02 10.11
CA ASN A 639 1.76 8.01 10.25
C ASN A 639 2.83 8.51 11.24
N GLY A 640 3.81 7.66 11.57
CA GLY A 640 4.93 8.02 12.43
C GLY A 640 5.81 6.82 12.74
N TRP A 641 6.97 7.06 13.32
CA TRP A 641 7.92 6.06 13.78
C TRP A 641 8.34 6.31 15.22
N THR A 642 8.91 5.31 15.90
CA THR A 642 9.45 5.42 17.25
C THR A 642 10.51 4.36 17.51
N ALA A 643 11.61 4.74 18.15
CA ALA A 643 12.77 3.86 18.41
C ALA A 643 13.41 4.10 19.79
N PRO A 644 12.64 4.13 20.91
CA PRO A 644 13.20 4.36 22.24
C PRO A 644 14.00 3.15 22.73
N SER A 645 14.91 3.38 23.68
CA SER A 645 15.55 2.34 24.48
C SER A 645 14.65 1.88 25.63
N TYR A 646 14.98 0.75 26.26
CA TYR A 646 14.20 0.17 27.35
C TYR A 646 15.09 -0.16 28.56
N LYS A 647 14.64 0.21 29.77
CA LYS A 647 15.30 -0.13 31.04
C LYS A 647 14.29 -0.43 32.14
N LYS A 648 14.76 -0.98 33.25
CA LYS A 648 13.96 -1.04 34.49
C LYS A 648 14.10 0.26 35.27
N ASP A 649 12.98 0.79 35.73
CA ASP A 649 12.97 1.91 36.69
C ASP A 649 13.39 1.47 38.10
N GLY A 650 13.45 2.39 39.05
CA GLY A 650 13.79 2.12 40.43
C GLY A 650 12.87 1.14 41.17
N ASN A 651 11.69 0.83 40.60
CA ASN A 651 10.74 -0.14 41.11
C ASN A 651 10.80 -1.49 40.36
N GLY A 652 11.74 -1.64 39.43
CA GLY A 652 11.89 -2.84 38.59
C GLY A 652 10.91 -2.97 37.42
N LYS A 653 10.10 -1.93 37.17
CA LYS A 653 9.16 -1.90 36.03
C LYS A 653 9.90 -1.44 34.77
N VAL A 654 9.66 -2.12 33.64
CA VAL A 654 10.21 -1.71 32.34
C VAL A 654 9.56 -0.40 31.88
N VAL A 655 10.39 0.53 31.45
CA VAL A 655 10.01 1.83 30.90
C VAL A 655 10.74 2.06 29.59
N ALA A 656 10.07 2.74 28.63
CA ALA A 656 10.69 3.27 27.44
C ALA A 656 11.33 4.62 27.75
N TYR A 657 12.55 4.87 27.26
CA TYR A 657 13.28 6.11 27.52
C TYR A 657 14.28 6.43 26.40
N THR A 658 14.81 7.64 26.43
CA THR A 658 16.04 8.03 25.72
C THR A 658 16.94 8.82 26.65
N SER A 659 18.23 8.59 26.61
CA SER A 659 19.26 9.34 27.33
C SER A 659 19.98 10.37 26.45
N SER A 660 19.53 10.57 25.22
CA SER A 660 20.14 11.48 24.25
C SER A 660 19.23 12.67 23.97
N ASP A 661 19.83 13.77 23.54
CA ASP A 661 19.11 14.94 22.98
C ASP A 661 18.41 14.59 21.65
N ARG A 662 18.37 13.32 21.28
CA ARG A 662 17.72 12.83 20.08
C ARG A 662 16.26 12.50 20.37
N TYR A 663 15.42 12.89 19.45
CA TYR A 663 14.00 12.50 19.47
C TYR A 663 13.86 11.15 18.78
N GLU A 664 13.35 10.19 19.53
CA GLU A 664 13.15 8.81 19.09
C GLU A 664 11.69 8.59 18.62
N THR A 665 11.07 9.64 18.09
CA THR A 665 9.72 9.58 17.50
C THR A 665 9.51 10.70 16.50
N GLY A 666 8.99 10.37 15.33
CA GLY A 666 8.62 11.31 14.28
C GLY A 666 7.22 11.07 13.73
N TYR A 667 6.64 12.10 13.09
CA TYR A 667 5.25 12.08 12.65
C TYR A 667 5.04 12.61 11.25
N ALA A 668 4.24 11.91 10.45
CA ALA A 668 3.71 12.38 9.19
C ALA A 668 2.46 13.25 9.43
N VAL A 669 2.51 14.49 9.01
CA VAL A 669 1.44 15.47 9.20
C VAL A 669 0.39 15.38 8.10
N SER A 670 -0.88 15.54 8.46
CA SER A 670 -1.97 15.71 7.50
C SER A 670 -2.31 17.17 7.27
N ALA A 671 -2.70 17.49 6.04
CA ALA A 671 -3.14 18.84 5.67
C ALA A 671 -4.38 19.26 6.47
N PRO A 672 -4.44 20.51 6.95
CA PRO A 672 -5.68 21.09 7.44
C PRO A 672 -6.71 21.25 6.32
N PHE A 673 -7.71 22.11 6.50
CA PHE A 673 -8.67 22.41 5.44
C PHE A 673 -7.97 22.72 4.11
N ASN A 674 -8.42 22.03 3.06
CA ASN A 674 -7.93 22.25 1.70
C ASN A 674 -9.04 21.96 0.68
N VAL A 675 -8.86 22.38 -0.56
CA VAL A 675 -9.92 22.36 -1.58
C VAL A 675 -9.38 21.91 -2.94
N MET A 676 -10.23 21.20 -3.71
CA MET A 676 -10.00 20.80 -5.09
C MET A 676 -11.25 21.07 -5.93
N GLY A 677 -11.18 22.00 -6.87
CA GLY A 677 -12.20 22.19 -7.90
C GLY A 677 -12.00 21.19 -9.04
N HIS A 678 -13.09 20.77 -9.70
CA HIS A 678 -13.04 19.91 -10.86
C HIS A 678 -14.07 20.29 -11.92
N LEU A 679 -13.70 20.06 -13.17
CA LEU A 679 -14.52 20.33 -14.36
C LEU A 679 -14.34 19.17 -15.35
N SER A 680 -15.43 18.55 -15.75
CA SER A 680 -15.45 17.41 -16.69
C SER A 680 -16.33 17.71 -17.88
N PHE A 681 -15.82 17.41 -19.08
CA PHE A 681 -16.54 17.51 -20.35
C PHE A 681 -16.62 16.13 -21.01
N GLU A 682 -17.79 15.77 -21.50
CA GLU A 682 -18.01 14.56 -22.29
C GLU A 682 -18.65 14.92 -23.62
N PHE A 683 -18.09 14.48 -24.73
CA PHE A 683 -18.50 14.72 -26.11
C PHE A 683 -19.06 13.46 -26.77
#